data_80d7a9048a742407f70a5765a4612fcd
#
_entry.id   80d7a9048a742407f70a5765a4612fcd
#
_cell.length_a   1.000
_cell.length_b   1.000
_cell.length_c   1.000
_cell.angle_alpha   90.00
_cell.angle_beta   90.00
_cell.angle_gamma   90.00
#
_symmetry.space_group_name_H-M   'P 1'
#
loop_
_entity.id
_entity.type
_entity.pdbx_description
1 polymer ?
#
loop_
_entity_poly.entity_id
_entity_poly.type
_entity_poly.pdbx_seq_one_letter_code
_entity_poly.pdbx_strand_id
1 'polypeptide(L)'
;MQLFNGSVHTCYSYRRHQYEQSEEYLAKLQEEEQVKGVFGRYVDADLSTGKIRDYEIPLTWYQKYLGGRGIGLRILLEEMNGDEDPLEEDNIIVFSVGPLQGTGVAGAGRYAVISKSPKTGSLNDTYAGGFFGHELGTSGYDGIIIRGKAPKPVYLSLVDGKPELHYAHSLWGQQVVDTENALKEKHPGVRVASIGPAGENLVKFACIISDRNRAAARPGFGSVMGSKNLKAIAVRGGIQKSLHDAQMLAEVRKRLVQELTTNADIVAFGKGGTASCVHVFNDEGLLPTKNFQEGVFDGIAAIDAGTSADFKKLLVGNDNCTGCPVRCKLKVDGEFKGQAIQAAYGAPEYETLAALGSNCMNDDIAGICYANQLCNAYGLDTMSTGVTISFLMEASEKNLIDEKINWGDAKAIVQLIEQIARREGIGDLLARGVDYVAKELGADFAMHIKGQELAMHDPRGKRALGISYATTPRGANHMEALQDDGAENLGKYGTPEIGVYGPIDRLAWKDKSRYCKKFTDLGSFSNSAIVCTYIGWDGVLLMDYNPYPRIREALYATTGLEIGVCEMLSIGERTFNLLKLAAAQQGYTRDDDKLPERFQEPLPRGMSRGEVVCEELLQEAIDDYYRLRGWDRLGPTDQKLSELDMTEFIGFIDRKA
;
A
#
# COMPACT_ATOMS: atom_id res chain seq x y z
N MET A 1 -14.08 -56.18 -58.85
CA MET A 1 -12.85 -55.59 -58.36
C MET A 1 -12.78 -54.13 -58.80
N GLN A 2 -13.73 -53.28 -58.42
CA GLN A 2 -13.80 -51.85 -58.73
C GLN A 2 -14.86 -51.19 -57.79
N LEU A 3 -14.61 -51.09 -56.51
CA LEU A 3 -15.48 -50.35 -55.53
C LEU A 3 -14.78 -50.02 -54.26
N PHE A 4 -13.44 -49.81 -54.20
CA PHE A 4 -12.72 -49.47 -53.00
C PHE A 4 -11.71 -48.33 -53.11
N ASN A 5 -11.66 -47.57 -54.20
CA ASN A 5 -10.68 -46.47 -54.36
C ASN A 5 -11.24 -45.04 -54.15
N GLY A 6 -12.53 -44.89 -53.82
CA GLY A 6 -13.14 -43.54 -53.64
C GLY A 6 -13.19 -43.02 -52.16
N SER A 7 -13.07 -43.92 -51.20
CA SER A 7 -13.32 -43.54 -49.78
C SER A 7 -12.05 -43.11 -48.99
N VAL A 8 -10.86 -43.45 -49.48
CA VAL A 8 -9.61 -43.12 -48.79
C VAL A 8 -9.15 -41.68 -49.10
N HIS A 9 -9.37 -41.20 -50.33
CA HIS A 9 -9.01 -39.82 -50.69
C HIS A 9 -9.91 -38.75 -50.02
N THR A 10 -11.20 -39.04 -49.84
CA THR A 10 -12.14 -38.12 -49.15
C THR A 10 -11.87 -38.05 -47.65
N CYS A 11 -11.44 -39.13 -47.00
CA CYS A 11 -11.11 -39.13 -45.58
C CYS A 11 -9.78 -38.43 -45.29
N TYR A 12 -8.81 -38.47 -46.20
CA TYR A 12 -7.53 -37.74 -46.06
C TYR A 12 -7.69 -36.23 -46.27
N SER A 13 -8.49 -35.81 -47.24
CA SER A 13 -8.79 -34.38 -47.46
C SER A 13 -9.62 -33.79 -46.34
N TYR A 14 -10.58 -34.53 -45.76
CA TYR A 14 -11.39 -34.07 -44.61
C TYR A 14 -10.56 -33.96 -43.33
N ARG A 15 -9.64 -34.90 -43.06
CA ARG A 15 -8.71 -34.79 -41.91
C ARG A 15 -7.69 -33.65 -42.09
N ARG A 16 -7.19 -33.43 -43.28
CA ARG A 16 -6.27 -32.34 -43.57
C ARG A 16 -6.96 -30.98 -43.41
N HIS A 17 -8.20 -30.85 -43.87
CA HIS A 17 -8.98 -29.62 -43.72
C HIS A 17 -9.37 -29.35 -42.25
N GLN A 18 -9.65 -30.38 -41.46
CA GLN A 18 -9.86 -30.23 -39.99
C GLN A 18 -8.56 -29.88 -39.24
N TYR A 19 -7.42 -30.38 -39.70
CA TYR A 19 -6.11 -30.02 -39.11
C TYR A 19 -5.73 -28.59 -39.46
N GLU A 20 -5.92 -28.16 -40.70
CA GLU A 20 -5.68 -26.77 -41.10
C GLU A 20 -6.64 -25.81 -40.43
N GLN A 21 -7.91 -26.15 -40.26
CA GLN A 21 -8.88 -25.37 -39.44
C GLN A 21 -8.53 -25.39 -37.96
N SER A 22 -7.96 -26.45 -37.42
CA SER A 22 -7.52 -26.48 -36.00
C SER A 22 -6.26 -25.67 -35.77
N GLU A 23 -5.32 -25.62 -36.73
CA GLU A 23 -4.13 -24.75 -36.62
C GLU A 23 -4.50 -23.27 -36.80
N GLU A 24 -5.39 -22.94 -37.73
CA GLU A 24 -5.90 -21.57 -37.90
C GLU A 24 -6.78 -21.14 -36.71
N TYR A 25 -7.56 -22.06 -36.14
CA TYR A 25 -8.33 -21.83 -34.92
C TYR A 25 -7.41 -21.69 -33.69
N LEU A 26 -6.37 -22.52 -33.59
CA LEU A 26 -5.36 -22.40 -32.51
C LEU A 26 -4.52 -21.14 -32.68
N ALA A 27 -4.18 -20.73 -33.91
CA ALA A 27 -3.50 -19.48 -34.19
C ALA A 27 -4.39 -18.27 -33.86
N LYS A 28 -5.70 -18.32 -34.16
CA LYS A 28 -6.67 -17.30 -33.76
C LYS A 28 -6.86 -17.28 -32.24
N LEU A 29 -6.93 -18.43 -31.56
CA LEU A 29 -6.95 -18.50 -30.12
C LEU A 29 -5.66 -17.91 -29.51
N GLN A 30 -4.50 -18.13 -30.12
CA GLN A 30 -3.24 -17.53 -29.69
C GLN A 30 -3.15 -16.03 -29.99
N GLU A 31 -3.76 -15.52 -31.04
CA GLU A 31 -3.92 -14.08 -31.29
C GLU A 31 -4.96 -13.43 -30.39
N GLU A 32 -6.05 -14.12 -30.04
CA GLU A 32 -7.07 -13.66 -29.08
C GLU A 32 -6.58 -13.72 -27.62
N GLU A 33 -5.56 -14.53 -27.30
CA GLU A 33 -4.97 -14.64 -25.95
C GLU A 33 -3.92 -13.55 -25.62
N GLN A 34 -3.62 -12.61 -26.51
CA GLN A 34 -2.71 -11.52 -26.16
C GLN A 34 -3.35 -10.53 -25.19
N VAL A 35 -2.94 -10.58 -23.92
CA VAL A 35 -3.25 -9.53 -22.94
C VAL A 35 -2.69 -8.21 -23.47
N LYS A 36 -3.55 -7.25 -23.78
CA LYS A 36 -3.17 -5.88 -24.18
C LYS A 36 -2.95 -5.03 -22.91
N GLY A 37 -2.57 -3.78 -23.08
CA GLY A 37 -2.44 -2.82 -21.95
C GLY A 37 -1.21 -3.04 -21.07
N VAL A 38 -0.32 -3.95 -21.46
CA VAL A 38 0.95 -4.24 -20.78
C VAL A 38 2.11 -4.28 -21.78
N PHE A 39 3.33 -4.08 -21.31
CA PHE A 39 4.56 -4.25 -22.12
C PHE A 39 5.12 -5.67 -22.00
N GLY A 40 4.71 -6.43 -21.00
CA GLY A 40 5.15 -7.82 -20.78
C GLY A 40 6.57 -7.95 -20.23
N ARG A 41 7.19 -6.86 -19.79
CA ARG A 41 8.59 -6.88 -19.31
C ARG A 41 8.88 -5.84 -18.23
N TYR A 42 9.89 -6.15 -17.43
CA TYR A 42 10.46 -5.29 -16.41
C TYR A 42 11.93 -4.97 -16.73
N VAL A 43 12.41 -3.80 -16.28
CA VAL A 43 13.85 -3.53 -16.18
C VAL A 43 14.40 -4.37 -15.02
N ASP A 44 15.43 -5.18 -15.26
CA ASP A 44 16.17 -5.90 -14.21
C ASP A 44 17.58 -5.29 -14.11
N ALA A 45 17.80 -4.51 -13.06
CA ALA A 45 19.05 -3.79 -12.82
C ALA A 45 19.80 -4.40 -11.64
N ASP A 46 20.95 -4.99 -11.93
CA ASP A 46 21.91 -5.49 -10.92
C ASP A 46 22.92 -4.39 -10.57
N LEU A 47 22.78 -3.84 -9.38
CA LEU A 47 23.60 -2.74 -8.90
C LEU A 47 25.04 -3.17 -8.56
N SER A 48 25.29 -4.44 -8.21
CA SER A 48 26.62 -4.96 -7.91
C SER A 48 27.49 -5.02 -9.15
N THR A 49 26.90 -5.38 -10.29
CA THR A 49 27.62 -5.53 -11.56
C THR A 49 27.41 -4.37 -12.52
N GLY A 50 26.41 -3.52 -12.28
CA GLY A 50 25.99 -2.44 -13.17
C GLY A 50 25.26 -2.92 -14.43
N LYS A 51 24.91 -4.21 -14.52
CA LYS A 51 24.19 -4.77 -15.68
C LYS A 51 22.71 -4.48 -15.61
N ILE A 52 22.14 -4.12 -16.76
CA ILE A 52 20.70 -3.95 -16.95
C ILE A 52 20.26 -4.87 -18.07
N ARG A 53 19.15 -5.55 -17.87
CA ARG A 53 18.53 -6.45 -18.87
C ARG A 53 17.02 -6.36 -18.80
N ASP A 54 16.34 -6.86 -19.81
CA ASP A 54 14.90 -7.09 -19.79
C ASP A 54 14.60 -8.38 -19.01
N TYR A 55 13.55 -8.34 -18.19
CA TYR A 55 12.97 -9.49 -17.49
C TYR A 55 11.55 -9.68 -18.00
N GLU A 56 11.37 -10.73 -18.78
CA GLU A 56 10.08 -11.03 -19.43
C GLU A 56 9.09 -11.58 -18.41
N ILE A 57 7.84 -11.10 -18.46
CA ILE A 57 6.75 -11.56 -17.61
C ILE A 57 5.80 -12.43 -18.45
N PRO A 58 5.54 -13.67 -18.03
CA PRO A 58 4.56 -14.52 -18.71
C PRO A 58 3.18 -13.86 -18.74
N LEU A 59 2.52 -13.85 -19.91
CA LEU A 59 1.19 -13.23 -20.07
C LEU A 59 0.14 -13.86 -19.14
N THR A 60 0.29 -15.14 -18.81
CA THR A 60 -0.56 -15.84 -17.82
C THR A 60 -0.51 -15.23 -16.43
N TRP A 61 0.59 -14.55 -16.06
CA TRP A 61 0.67 -13.85 -14.78
C TRP A 61 -0.23 -12.61 -14.75
N TYR A 62 -0.33 -11.89 -15.88
CA TYR A 62 -1.27 -10.76 -15.97
C TYR A 62 -2.72 -11.22 -15.91
N GLN A 63 -3.04 -12.40 -16.47
CA GLN A 63 -4.37 -13.00 -16.36
C GLN A 63 -4.70 -13.38 -14.90
N LYS A 64 -3.74 -13.99 -14.18
CA LYS A 64 -3.92 -14.43 -12.79
C LYS A 64 -3.85 -13.31 -11.75
N TYR A 65 -3.01 -12.29 -11.97
CA TYR A 65 -2.61 -11.31 -10.95
C TYR A 65 -2.74 -9.84 -11.39
N LEU A 66 -3.04 -9.53 -12.64
CA LEU A 66 -3.14 -8.22 -13.27
C LEU A 66 -1.84 -7.40 -13.28
N GLY A 67 -1.21 -7.19 -12.16
CA GLY A 67 -0.02 -6.33 -12.03
C GLY A 67 0.36 -6.10 -10.57
N GLY A 68 1.01 -4.99 -10.29
CA GLY A 68 1.27 -4.49 -8.94
C GLY A 68 1.81 -5.50 -7.97
N ARG A 69 1.13 -5.62 -6.85
CA ARG A 69 1.43 -6.60 -5.79
C ARG A 69 1.54 -8.02 -6.33
N GLY A 70 0.56 -8.44 -7.15
CA GLY A 70 0.47 -9.84 -7.56
C GLY A 70 1.70 -10.28 -8.36
N ILE A 71 2.08 -9.51 -9.38
CA ILE A 71 3.28 -9.80 -10.18
C ILE A 71 4.56 -9.59 -9.36
N GLY A 72 4.64 -8.50 -8.58
CA GLY A 72 5.82 -8.23 -7.76
C GLY A 72 6.09 -9.34 -6.73
N LEU A 73 5.05 -9.83 -6.02
CA LEU A 73 5.19 -10.97 -5.10
C LEU A 73 5.55 -12.26 -5.85
N ARG A 74 4.97 -12.48 -7.03
CA ARG A 74 5.26 -13.66 -7.83
C ARG A 74 6.74 -13.69 -8.24
N ILE A 75 7.31 -12.55 -8.66
CA ILE A 75 8.74 -12.41 -8.94
C ILE A 75 9.56 -12.76 -7.70
N LEU A 76 9.25 -12.16 -6.54
CA LEU A 76 10.05 -12.35 -5.33
C LEU A 76 9.96 -13.78 -4.79
N LEU A 77 8.80 -14.43 -4.88
CA LEU A 77 8.64 -15.84 -4.46
C LEU A 77 9.37 -16.84 -5.38
N GLU A 78 9.67 -16.45 -6.63
CA GLU A 78 10.50 -17.26 -7.53
C GLU A 78 12.00 -17.01 -7.34
N GLU A 79 12.37 -15.78 -7.01
CA GLU A 79 13.76 -15.32 -7.07
C GLU A 79 14.46 -15.28 -5.70
N MET A 80 13.70 -15.38 -4.60
CA MET A 80 14.21 -15.32 -3.24
C MET A 80 13.92 -16.61 -2.48
N ASN A 81 14.87 -17.02 -1.63
CA ASN A 81 14.73 -18.22 -0.80
C ASN A 81 13.93 -17.97 0.50
N GLY A 82 13.80 -16.69 0.89
CA GLY A 82 13.09 -16.27 2.08
C GLY A 82 13.97 -16.02 3.30
N ASP A 83 15.20 -16.50 3.34
CA ASP A 83 16.15 -16.33 4.46
C ASP A 83 17.03 -15.08 4.35
N GLU A 84 16.92 -14.30 3.25
CA GLU A 84 17.68 -13.09 3.04
C GLU A 84 17.46 -12.05 4.15
N ASP A 85 18.53 -11.36 4.58
CA ASP A 85 18.36 -10.19 5.43
C ASP A 85 17.75 -9.03 4.61
N PRO A 86 16.70 -8.35 5.10
CA PRO A 86 16.07 -7.26 4.37
C PRO A 86 17.00 -6.10 3.95
N LEU A 87 18.11 -5.90 4.64
CA LEU A 87 19.05 -4.81 4.37
C LEU A 87 20.35 -5.25 3.69
N GLU A 88 20.45 -6.52 3.32
CA GLU A 88 21.63 -7.04 2.59
C GLU A 88 21.39 -7.08 1.08
N GLU A 89 22.44 -7.37 0.32
CA GLU A 89 22.43 -7.27 -1.14
C GLU A 89 21.49 -8.28 -1.82
N ASP A 90 21.25 -9.43 -1.20
CA ASP A 90 20.42 -10.50 -1.74
C ASP A 90 18.92 -10.18 -1.71
N ASN A 91 18.48 -9.23 -0.88
CA ASN A 91 17.10 -8.75 -0.94
C ASN A 91 16.84 -8.06 -2.28
N ILE A 92 15.67 -8.28 -2.83
CA ILE A 92 15.24 -7.70 -4.10
C ILE A 92 14.13 -6.67 -3.83
N ILE A 93 14.16 -5.53 -4.53
CA ILE A 93 13.08 -4.55 -4.49
C ILE A 93 12.49 -4.37 -5.90
N VAL A 94 11.15 -4.46 -5.99
CA VAL A 94 10.41 -4.37 -7.24
C VAL A 94 9.49 -3.16 -7.22
N PHE A 95 9.62 -2.29 -8.22
CA PHE A 95 8.66 -1.22 -8.52
C PHE A 95 7.74 -1.73 -9.63
N SER A 96 6.44 -1.69 -9.42
CA SER A 96 5.47 -2.33 -10.31
C SER A 96 4.29 -1.41 -10.63
N VAL A 97 3.83 -1.49 -11.86
CA VAL A 97 2.57 -0.92 -12.33
C VAL A 97 1.67 -2.02 -12.89
N GLY A 98 0.45 -1.67 -13.23
CA GLY A 98 -0.54 -2.56 -13.82
C GLY A 98 -1.02 -2.08 -15.19
N PRO A 99 -2.05 -2.72 -15.74
CA PRO A 99 -2.60 -2.36 -17.05
C PRO A 99 -3.13 -0.93 -17.13
N LEU A 100 -3.75 -0.43 -16.06
CA LEU A 100 -4.40 0.88 -16.04
C LEU A 100 -3.43 2.07 -15.92
N GLN A 101 -2.18 1.85 -15.47
CA GLN A 101 -1.20 2.94 -15.34
C GLN A 101 -0.76 3.39 -16.75
N GLY A 102 -0.70 4.70 -16.94
CA GLY A 102 -0.47 5.30 -18.26
C GLY A 102 -1.73 5.57 -19.08
N THR A 103 -2.90 5.00 -18.72
CA THR A 103 -4.16 5.17 -19.47
C THR A 103 -4.92 6.46 -19.14
N GLY A 104 -4.60 7.13 -18.05
CA GLY A 104 -5.31 8.31 -17.56
C GLY A 104 -6.68 8.02 -16.92
N VAL A 105 -6.97 6.78 -16.56
CA VAL A 105 -8.13 6.40 -15.75
C VAL A 105 -7.98 7.02 -14.36
N ALA A 106 -9.02 7.67 -13.85
CA ALA A 106 -9.01 8.24 -12.51
C ALA A 106 -8.77 7.15 -11.45
N GLY A 107 -7.90 7.45 -10.48
CA GLY A 107 -7.48 6.48 -9.46
C GLY A 107 -6.29 5.59 -9.86
N ALA A 108 -5.90 5.54 -11.14
CA ALA A 108 -4.77 4.74 -11.63
C ALA A 108 -3.42 5.50 -11.67
N GLY A 109 -3.31 6.65 -11.03
CA GLY A 109 -2.05 7.42 -10.92
C GLY A 109 -1.15 6.90 -9.80
N ARG A 110 -1.00 5.58 -9.64
CA ARG A 110 -0.27 4.95 -8.53
C ARG A 110 0.78 3.96 -9.05
N TYR A 111 1.71 3.60 -8.15
CA TYR A 111 2.62 2.47 -8.33
C TYR A 111 2.74 1.69 -7.03
N ALA A 112 3.18 0.45 -7.13
CA ALA A 112 3.50 -0.42 -6.01
C ALA A 112 5.01 -0.59 -5.87
N VAL A 113 5.48 -0.78 -4.63
CA VAL A 113 6.83 -1.26 -4.34
C VAL A 113 6.71 -2.51 -3.49
N ILE A 114 7.44 -3.55 -3.84
CA ILE A 114 7.38 -4.86 -3.19
C ILE A 114 8.80 -5.29 -2.83
N SER A 115 9.02 -5.75 -1.60
CA SER A 115 10.32 -6.23 -1.11
C SER A 115 10.18 -6.98 0.20
N LYS A 116 11.24 -7.59 0.70
CA LYS A 116 11.33 -8.05 2.09
C LYS A 116 11.52 -6.85 3.01
N SER A 117 10.69 -6.77 4.03
CA SER A 117 10.60 -5.62 4.93
C SER A 117 11.58 -5.69 6.09
N PRO A 118 12.35 -4.63 6.39
CA PRO A 118 13.19 -4.58 7.59
C PRO A 118 12.39 -4.45 8.89
N LYS A 119 11.08 -4.17 8.81
CA LYS A 119 10.17 -4.10 9.96
C LYS A 119 9.58 -5.45 10.32
N THR A 120 9.05 -6.16 9.34
CA THR A 120 8.32 -7.41 9.57
C THR A 120 9.15 -8.65 9.26
N GLY A 121 10.27 -8.51 8.56
CA GLY A 121 11.07 -9.66 8.10
C GLY A 121 10.41 -10.50 6.99
N SER A 122 9.21 -10.14 6.53
CA SER A 122 8.47 -10.84 5.48
C SER A 122 8.36 -10.00 4.21
N LEU A 123 8.00 -10.65 3.08
CA LEU A 123 7.63 -9.94 1.87
C LEU A 123 6.41 -9.05 2.11
N ASN A 124 6.49 -7.85 1.61
CA ASN A 124 5.48 -6.82 1.83
C ASN A 124 5.36 -5.93 0.60
N ASP A 125 4.36 -5.06 0.60
CA ASP A 125 4.11 -4.10 -0.47
C ASP A 125 3.66 -2.75 0.08
N THR A 126 3.89 -1.71 -0.69
CA THR A 126 3.46 -0.34 -0.40
C THR A 126 3.09 0.39 -1.68
N TYR A 127 2.31 1.47 -1.56
CA TYR A 127 1.79 2.20 -2.70
C TYR A 127 1.94 3.70 -2.52
N ALA A 128 2.28 4.40 -3.61
CA ALA A 128 2.18 5.85 -3.64
C ALA A 128 1.32 6.31 -4.83
N GLY A 129 0.58 7.38 -4.62
CA GLY A 129 -0.14 8.09 -5.68
C GLY A 129 0.76 9.10 -6.40
N GLY A 130 0.17 10.03 -7.12
CA GLY A 130 0.89 11.11 -7.80
C GLY A 130 1.01 10.91 -9.31
N PHE A 131 2.20 11.08 -9.84
CA PHE A 131 2.48 11.08 -11.28
C PHE A 131 3.52 10.04 -11.68
N PHE A 132 4.36 9.58 -10.76
CA PHE A 132 5.43 8.61 -11.04
C PHE A 132 4.90 7.30 -11.64
N GLY A 133 3.79 6.76 -11.12
CA GLY A 133 3.18 5.54 -11.63
C GLY A 133 2.68 5.66 -13.07
N HIS A 134 2.23 6.85 -13.49
CA HIS A 134 1.85 7.14 -14.87
C HIS A 134 3.06 7.10 -15.81
N GLU A 135 4.14 7.77 -15.43
CA GLU A 135 5.37 7.79 -16.24
C GLU A 135 5.97 6.38 -16.36
N LEU A 136 6.00 5.61 -15.26
CA LEU A 136 6.44 4.22 -15.31
C LEU A 136 5.53 3.37 -16.22
N GLY A 137 4.20 3.56 -16.15
CA GLY A 137 3.23 2.87 -16.99
C GLY A 137 3.28 3.22 -18.47
N THR A 138 4.05 4.25 -18.85
CA THR A 138 4.30 4.65 -20.26
C THR A 138 5.80 4.64 -20.62
N SER A 139 6.62 3.96 -19.83
CA SER A 139 8.07 3.92 -20.02
C SER A 139 8.56 2.86 -21.01
N GLY A 140 7.68 1.96 -21.46
CA GLY A 140 8.05 0.77 -22.24
C GLY A 140 8.28 -0.47 -21.38
N TYR A 141 8.02 -0.36 -20.05
CA TYR A 141 8.14 -1.42 -19.07
C TYR A 141 6.96 -1.39 -18.10
N ASP A 142 6.62 -2.53 -17.50
CA ASP A 142 5.57 -2.64 -16.47
C ASP A 142 6.15 -2.58 -15.05
N GLY A 143 7.47 -2.44 -14.93
CA GLY A 143 8.12 -2.30 -13.64
C GLY A 143 9.64 -2.30 -13.72
N ILE A 144 10.26 -2.25 -12.52
CA ILE A 144 11.71 -2.22 -12.33
C ILE A 144 12.06 -3.16 -11.18
N ILE A 145 12.98 -4.08 -11.43
CA ILE A 145 13.58 -4.99 -10.44
C ILE A 145 14.97 -4.46 -10.13
N ILE A 146 15.29 -4.29 -8.87
CA ILE A 146 16.60 -3.86 -8.40
C ILE A 146 17.20 -4.98 -7.54
N ARG A 147 18.39 -5.44 -7.95
CA ARG A 147 19.18 -6.48 -7.28
C ARG A 147 20.53 -5.96 -6.85
N GLY A 148 21.19 -6.69 -5.95
CA GLY A 148 22.54 -6.40 -5.53
C GLY A 148 22.68 -5.08 -4.77
N LYS A 149 23.92 -4.61 -4.64
CA LYS A 149 24.30 -3.38 -3.95
C LYS A 149 25.36 -2.64 -4.75
N ALA A 150 25.14 -1.37 -5.05
CA ALA A 150 26.12 -0.55 -5.73
C ALA A 150 27.33 -0.26 -4.81
N PRO A 151 28.57 -0.26 -5.33
CA PRO A 151 29.75 0.05 -4.52
C PRO A 151 29.81 1.52 -4.07
N LYS A 152 29.04 2.39 -4.71
CA LYS A 152 28.89 3.83 -4.42
C LYS A 152 27.45 4.25 -4.68
N PRO A 153 26.99 5.37 -4.08
CA PRO A 153 25.64 5.87 -4.35
C PRO A 153 25.35 6.06 -5.84
N VAL A 154 24.21 5.51 -6.27
CA VAL A 154 23.71 5.59 -7.65
C VAL A 154 22.23 6.02 -7.68
N TYR A 155 21.76 6.43 -8.86
CA TYR A 155 20.35 6.48 -9.20
C TYR A 155 20.14 5.81 -10.56
N LEU A 156 18.94 5.28 -10.78
CA LEU A 156 18.50 4.73 -12.06
C LEU A 156 17.68 5.78 -12.80
N SER A 157 18.01 6.06 -14.07
CA SER A 157 17.11 6.77 -14.98
C SER A 157 16.47 5.81 -15.96
N LEU A 158 15.17 5.97 -16.23
CA LEU A 158 14.42 5.29 -17.28
C LEU A 158 13.73 6.37 -18.11
N VAL A 159 14.42 6.79 -19.16
CA VAL A 159 14.02 7.91 -20.00
C VAL A 159 13.83 7.43 -21.44
N ASP A 160 12.62 7.65 -21.99
CA ASP A 160 12.28 7.25 -23.36
C ASP A 160 12.58 5.77 -23.67
N GLY A 161 12.28 4.90 -22.69
CA GLY A 161 12.48 3.43 -22.80
C GLY A 161 13.92 2.96 -22.59
N LYS A 162 14.83 3.85 -22.17
CA LYS A 162 16.25 3.50 -21.98
C LYS A 162 16.61 3.58 -20.49
N PRO A 163 16.86 2.44 -19.82
CA PRO A 163 17.34 2.42 -18.44
C PRO A 163 18.86 2.62 -18.39
N GLU A 164 19.32 3.52 -17.49
CA GLU A 164 20.75 3.80 -17.28
C GLU A 164 21.04 4.04 -15.80
N LEU A 165 22.18 3.51 -15.32
CA LEU A 165 22.70 3.78 -13.96
C LEU A 165 23.67 4.95 -13.97
N HIS A 166 23.51 5.83 -12.99
CA HIS A 166 24.33 7.02 -12.83
C HIS A 166 24.83 7.15 -11.40
N TYR A 167 26.01 7.72 -11.20
CA TYR A 167 26.49 8.05 -9.86
C TYR A 167 25.64 9.16 -9.23
N ALA A 168 25.32 8.98 -7.94
CA ALA A 168 24.50 9.88 -7.12
C ALA A 168 25.28 10.54 -5.97
N HIS A 169 26.60 10.64 -6.07
CA HIS A 169 27.44 11.10 -4.96
C HIS A 169 27.04 12.50 -4.47
N SER A 170 26.72 13.43 -5.38
CA SER A 170 26.27 14.79 -5.03
C SER A 170 24.84 14.86 -4.49
N LEU A 171 24.05 13.77 -4.63
CA LEU A 171 22.68 13.68 -4.15
C LEU A 171 22.56 13.00 -2.79
N TRP A 172 23.60 12.23 -2.40
CA TRP A 172 23.61 11.55 -1.11
C TRP A 172 23.69 12.55 0.04
N GLY A 173 22.87 12.38 1.06
CA GLY A 173 22.68 13.32 2.15
C GLY A 173 21.63 14.42 1.87
N GLN A 174 21.20 14.61 0.61
CA GLN A 174 20.17 15.58 0.27
C GLN A 174 18.77 15.12 0.66
N GLN A 175 17.91 16.08 1.02
CA GLN A 175 16.49 15.88 1.23
C GLN A 175 15.78 15.51 -0.09
N VAL A 176 14.57 14.96 0.03
CA VAL A 176 13.77 14.48 -1.10
C VAL A 176 13.53 15.57 -2.15
N VAL A 177 13.13 16.77 -1.75
CA VAL A 177 12.81 17.87 -2.69
C VAL A 177 14.05 18.33 -3.45
N ASP A 178 15.20 18.43 -2.79
CA ASP A 178 16.46 18.83 -3.40
C ASP A 178 16.94 17.77 -4.41
N THR A 179 16.83 16.48 -4.03
CA THR A 179 17.12 15.35 -4.92
C THR A 179 16.22 15.39 -6.17
N GLU A 180 14.92 15.61 -6.00
CA GLU A 180 13.97 15.69 -7.11
C GLU A 180 14.28 16.88 -8.03
N ASN A 181 14.58 18.06 -7.46
CA ASN A 181 14.92 19.25 -8.23
C ASN A 181 16.20 19.04 -9.06
N ALA A 182 17.24 18.50 -8.45
CA ALA A 182 18.51 18.22 -9.16
C ALA A 182 18.33 17.20 -10.29
N LEU A 183 17.52 16.16 -10.08
CA LEU A 183 17.26 15.15 -11.12
C LEU A 183 16.36 15.69 -12.23
N LYS A 184 15.39 16.58 -11.94
CA LYS A 184 14.57 17.25 -12.96
C LYS A 184 15.38 18.27 -13.79
N GLU A 185 16.37 18.90 -13.21
CA GLU A 185 17.31 19.76 -13.95
C GLU A 185 18.15 18.94 -14.92
N LYS A 186 18.68 17.80 -14.45
CA LYS A 186 19.53 16.90 -15.25
C LYS A 186 18.75 16.13 -16.32
N HIS A 187 17.53 15.73 -16.03
CA HIS A 187 16.64 14.98 -16.92
C HIS A 187 15.27 15.70 -17.00
N PRO A 188 15.09 16.69 -17.89
CA PRO A 188 13.85 17.43 -17.99
C PRO A 188 12.64 16.53 -18.22
N GLY A 189 11.55 16.79 -17.47
CA GLY A 189 10.28 16.05 -17.60
C GLY A 189 10.17 14.75 -16.80
N VAL A 190 11.22 14.32 -16.08
CA VAL A 190 11.14 13.09 -15.25
C VAL A 190 10.26 13.29 -14.03
N ARG A 191 9.69 12.17 -13.56
CA ARG A 191 9.17 12.00 -12.21
C ARG A 191 10.17 11.18 -11.41
N VAL A 192 10.28 11.49 -10.12
CA VAL A 192 11.32 10.92 -9.27
C VAL A 192 10.68 10.22 -8.08
N ALA A 193 11.13 9.00 -7.80
CA ALA A 193 10.94 8.32 -6.53
C ALA A 193 12.31 8.22 -5.85
N SER A 194 12.45 8.78 -4.65
CA SER A 194 13.74 8.89 -3.97
C SER A 194 13.65 8.62 -2.47
N ILE A 195 14.79 8.34 -1.87
CA ILE A 195 14.96 8.31 -0.42
C ILE A 195 15.59 9.62 0.08
N GLY A 196 15.22 9.99 1.30
CA GLY A 196 15.89 11.04 2.05
C GLY A 196 16.97 10.47 2.98
N PRO A 197 17.56 11.32 3.84
CA PRO A 197 18.59 10.93 4.82
C PRO A 197 18.18 9.74 5.70
N ALA A 198 16.91 9.58 6.06
CA ALA A 198 16.47 8.46 6.87
C ALA A 198 16.68 7.10 6.18
N GLY A 199 16.43 7.02 4.85
CA GLY A 199 16.70 5.81 4.08
C GLY A 199 18.18 5.54 3.98
N GLU A 200 18.99 6.55 3.73
CA GLU A 200 20.47 6.46 3.67
C GLU A 200 21.07 5.98 5.00
N ASN A 201 20.48 6.42 6.12
CA ASN A 201 20.87 6.03 7.49
C ASN A 201 20.19 4.73 7.96
N LEU A 202 19.49 4.01 7.09
CA LEU A 202 18.86 2.73 7.38
C LEU A 202 17.85 2.77 8.55
N VAL A 203 17.08 3.85 8.66
CA VAL A 203 15.96 3.91 9.60
C VAL A 203 14.91 2.88 9.18
N LYS A 204 14.56 1.93 10.05
CA LYS A 204 13.73 0.76 9.70
C LYS A 204 12.32 1.09 9.15
N PHE A 205 11.84 2.31 9.34
CA PHE A 205 10.57 2.82 8.80
C PHE A 205 10.76 3.99 7.83
N ALA A 206 11.91 4.03 7.14
CA ALA A 206 12.15 5.00 6.09
C ALA A 206 11.30 4.73 4.86
N CYS A 207 10.80 5.81 4.24
CA CYS A 207 9.92 5.81 3.07
C CYS A 207 10.67 6.00 1.76
N ILE A 208 9.99 5.62 0.67
CA ILE A 208 10.29 6.11 -0.68
C ILE A 208 9.28 7.22 -0.98
N ILE A 209 9.76 8.41 -1.31
CA ILE A 209 8.92 9.57 -1.60
C ILE A 209 8.99 9.89 -3.09
N SER A 210 7.82 10.02 -3.73
CA SER A 210 7.70 10.52 -5.10
C SER A 210 6.93 11.83 -5.14
N ASP A 211 7.15 12.62 -6.21
CA ASP A 211 6.43 13.89 -6.40
C ASP A 211 6.42 14.77 -5.13
N ARG A 212 7.53 14.80 -4.37
CA ARG A 212 7.81 15.58 -3.15
C ARG A 212 7.07 15.16 -1.88
N ASN A 213 5.87 14.62 -1.98
CA ASN A 213 4.98 14.36 -0.83
C ASN A 213 4.07 13.14 -1.01
N ARG A 214 4.40 12.25 -1.94
CA ARG A 214 3.68 10.99 -2.17
C ARG A 214 4.53 9.84 -1.63
N ALA A 215 4.19 9.39 -0.44
CA ALA A 215 4.96 8.37 0.26
C ALA A 215 4.49 6.95 -0.10
N ALA A 216 5.40 6.12 -0.59
CA ALA A 216 5.35 4.68 -0.44
C ALA A 216 5.95 4.38 0.94
N ALA A 217 5.10 4.47 1.98
CA ALA A 217 5.56 4.71 3.34
C ALA A 217 5.96 3.43 4.07
N ARG A 218 5.03 2.54 4.29
CA ARG A 218 5.23 1.34 5.11
C ARG A 218 5.42 0.10 4.23
N PRO A 219 6.24 -0.85 4.61
CA PRO A 219 7.00 -1.02 5.85
C PRO A 219 8.53 -0.88 5.71
N GLY A 220 9.02 0.34 5.38
CA GLY A 220 10.44 0.62 5.51
C GLY A 220 11.30 0.40 4.25
N PHE A 221 10.74 0.42 3.06
CA PHE A 221 11.49 0.17 1.82
C PHE A 221 12.46 1.28 1.42
N GLY A 222 12.37 2.46 2.05
CA GLY A 222 13.39 3.50 1.91
C GLY A 222 14.75 3.03 2.43
N SER A 223 14.81 2.29 3.54
CA SER A 223 16.06 1.72 4.03
C SER A 223 16.58 0.57 3.17
N VAL A 224 15.70 -0.19 2.49
CA VAL A 224 16.12 -1.19 1.49
C VAL A 224 16.82 -0.52 0.30
N MET A 225 16.29 0.60 -0.20
CA MET A 225 17.01 1.39 -1.23
C MET A 225 18.35 1.92 -0.69
N GLY A 226 18.35 2.43 0.54
CA GLY A 226 19.56 2.94 1.21
C GLY A 226 20.64 1.88 1.36
N SER A 227 20.28 0.67 1.81
CA SER A 227 21.23 -0.46 1.97
C SER A 227 21.88 -0.87 0.65
N LYS A 228 21.18 -0.66 -0.48
CA LYS A 228 21.66 -0.90 -1.84
C LYS A 228 22.47 0.25 -2.44
N ASN A 229 22.65 1.35 -1.72
CA ASN A 229 23.20 2.61 -2.23
C ASN A 229 22.41 3.19 -3.41
N LEU A 230 21.11 2.95 -3.47
CA LEU A 230 20.20 3.48 -4.50
C LEU A 230 19.48 4.73 -3.97
N LYS A 231 19.87 5.91 -4.46
CA LYS A 231 19.30 7.20 -4.03
C LYS A 231 17.91 7.46 -4.60
N ALA A 232 17.72 7.15 -5.89
CA ALA A 232 16.50 7.50 -6.59
C ALA A 232 16.28 6.66 -7.86
N ILE A 233 15.04 6.68 -8.33
CA ILE A 233 14.63 6.25 -9.66
C ILE A 233 13.95 7.43 -10.33
N ALA A 234 14.45 7.83 -11.52
CA ALA A 234 13.92 8.94 -12.31
C ALA A 234 13.32 8.40 -13.61
N VAL A 235 12.02 8.61 -13.82
CA VAL A 235 11.30 8.03 -14.97
C VAL A 235 10.65 9.13 -15.80
N ARG A 236 10.78 9.03 -17.13
CA ARG A 236 9.98 9.75 -18.12
C ARG A 236 9.44 8.75 -19.11
N GLY A 237 8.09 8.68 -19.19
CA GLY A 237 7.37 7.84 -20.12
C GLY A 237 7.19 8.49 -21.50
N GLY A 238 6.12 8.09 -22.18
CA GLY A 238 5.73 8.58 -23.52
C GLY A 238 5.45 7.48 -24.54
N ILE A 239 5.80 6.24 -24.18
CA ILE A 239 5.52 5.06 -25.03
C ILE A 239 4.10 4.58 -24.73
N GLN A 240 3.25 4.55 -25.76
CA GLN A 240 1.86 4.13 -25.61
C GLN A 240 1.73 2.61 -25.56
N LYS A 241 0.90 2.13 -24.65
CA LYS A 241 0.48 0.71 -24.59
C LYS A 241 -0.48 0.39 -25.74
N SER A 242 -0.41 -0.83 -26.27
CA SER A 242 -1.45 -1.37 -27.14
C SER A 242 -2.71 -1.63 -26.34
N LEU A 243 -3.83 -1.03 -26.68
CA LEU A 243 -5.11 -1.16 -25.96
C LEU A 243 -6.01 -2.14 -26.71
N HIS A 244 -6.90 -2.83 -25.98
CA HIS A 244 -7.91 -3.68 -26.58
C HIS A 244 -8.98 -2.84 -27.31
N ASP A 245 -9.55 -1.85 -26.63
CA ASP A 245 -10.53 -0.92 -27.18
C ASP A 245 -10.29 0.51 -26.66
N ALA A 246 -9.58 1.31 -27.45
CA ALA A 246 -9.24 2.68 -27.11
C ALA A 246 -10.47 3.61 -27.06
N GLN A 247 -11.50 3.35 -27.89
CA GLN A 247 -12.71 4.16 -27.91
C GLN A 247 -13.54 3.89 -26.65
N MET A 248 -13.77 2.64 -26.31
CA MET A 248 -14.46 2.26 -25.06
C MET A 248 -13.74 2.82 -23.85
N LEU A 249 -12.39 2.74 -23.80
CA LEU A 249 -11.61 3.29 -22.70
C LEU A 249 -11.82 4.81 -22.53
N ALA A 250 -11.86 5.55 -23.65
CA ALA A 250 -12.12 7.00 -23.63
C ALA A 250 -13.52 7.32 -23.07
N GLU A 251 -14.53 6.53 -23.44
CA GLU A 251 -15.89 6.67 -22.93
C GLU A 251 -15.99 6.34 -21.44
N VAL A 252 -15.34 5.25 -21.00
CA VAL A 252 -15.30 4.87 -19.57
C VAL A 252 -14.63 5.95 -18.74
N ARG A 253 -13.50 6.50 -19.19
CA ARG A 253 -12.80 7.61 -18.52
C ARG A 253 -13.71 8.84 -18.37
N LYS A 254 -14.44 9.21 -19.44
CA LYS A 254 -15.38 10.34 -19.39
C LYS A 254 -16.50 10.11 -18.40
N ARG A 255 -17.13 8.92 -18.39
CA ARG A 255 -18.19 8.54 -17.45
C ARG A 255 -17.67 8.56 -16.01
N LEU A 256 -16.53 7.94 -15.76
CA LEU A 256 -15.92 7.90 -14.43
C LEU A 256 -15.64 9.32 -13.88
N VAL A 257 -15.04 10.20 -14.69
CA VAL A 257 -14.82 11.60 -14.30
C VAL A 257 -16.13 12.31 -13.99
N GLN A 258 -17.17 12.11 -14.80
CA GLN A 258 -18.49 12.69 -14.56
C GLN A 258 -19.08 12.20 -13.23
N GLU A 259 -19.07 10.89 -12.97
CA GLU A 259 -19.55 10.29 -11.72
C GLU A 259 -18.81 10.87 -10.51
N LEU A 260 -17.47 10.93 -10.55
CA LEU A 260 -16.63 11.45 -9.47
C LEU A 260 -16.82 12.96 -9.22
N THR A 261 -17.17 13.73 -10.24
CA THR A 261 -17.37 15.18 -10.09
C THR A 261 -18.80 15.59 -9.74
N THR A 262 -19.75 14.67 -9.84
CA THR A 262 -21.17 14.91 -9.52
C THR A 262 -21.64 14.26 -8.23
N ASN A 263 -20.91 13.26 -7.71
CA ASN A 263 -21.20 12.66 -6.40
C ASN A 263 -20.85 13.64 -5.28
N ALA A 264 -21.83 13.98 -4.44
CA ALA A 264 -21.71 15.01 -3.41
C ALA A 264 -20.65 14.67 -2.34
N ASP A 265 -20.57 13.39 -1.94
CA ASP A 265 -19.64 12.93 -0.91
C ASP A 265 -18.20 12.95 -1.41
N ILE A 266 -17.98 12.54 -2.66
CA ILE A 266 -16.66 12.62 -3.32
C ILE A 266 -16.21 14.07 -3.47
N VAL A 267 -17.13 14.97 -3.85
CA VAL A 267 -16.82 16.41 -3.95
C VAL A 267 -16.52 17.01 -2.58
N ALA A 268 -17.24 16.61 -1.53
CA ALA A 268 -16.96 17.02 -0.16
C ALA A 268 -15.60 16.49 0.32
N PHE A 269 -15.31 15.21 0.09
CA PHE A 269 -14.03 14.59 0.39
C PHE A 269 -12.86 15.29 -0.34
N GLY A 270 -13.04 15.69 -1.59
CA GLY A 270 -12.03 16.45 -2.34
C GLY A 270 -11.63 17.78 -1.71
N LYS A 271 -12.51 18.41 -0.92
CA LYS A 271 -12.24 19.70 -0.25
C LYS A 271 -11.36 19.55 0.98
N GLY A 272 -11.56 18.51 1.76
CA GLY A 272 -10.89 18.32 3.06
C GLY A 272 -9.89 17.15 3.08
N GLY A 273 -9.94 16.27 2.09
CA GLY A 273 -9.19 15.03 2.09
C GLY A 273 -9.46 14.22 3.36
N THR A 274 -8.55 13.32 3.69
CA THR A 274 -8.61 12.55 4.94
C THR A 274 -8.43 13.41 6.19
N ALA A 275 -7.80 14.56 6.07
CA ALA A 275 -7.59 15.48 7.19
C ALA A 275 -8.90 16.03 7.80
N SER A 276 -10.02 15.98 7.07
CA SER A 276 -11.34 16.34 7.58
C SER A 276 -12.10 15.20 8.27
N CYS A 277 -11.50 14.00 8.39
CA CYS A 277 -12.13 12.87 9.04
C CYS A 277 -11.77 12.74 10.54
N VAL A 278 -10.87 13.58 11.05
CA VAL A 278 -10.34 13.44 12.44
C VAL A 278 -11.46 13.59 13.47
N HIS A 279 -12.36 14.56 13.28
CA HIS A 279 -13.49 14.77 14.18
C HIS A 279 -14.46 13.58 14.20
N VAL A 280 -14.69 12.91 13.08
CA VAL A 280 -15.61 11.75 13.01
C VAL A 280 -15.12 10.64 13.94
N PHE A 281 -13.85 10.26 13.83
CA PHE A 281 -13.28 9.23 14.70
C PHE A 281 -13.20 9.68 16.16
N ASN A 282 -12.99 10.97 16.41
CA ASN A 282 -13.03 11.52 17.77
C ASN A 282 -14.42 11.41 18.39
N ASP A 283 -15.46 11.77 17.65
CA ASP A 283 -16.85 11.71 18.09
C ASP A 283 -17.28 10.26 18.37
N GLU A 284 -16.85 9.32 17.52
CA GLU A 284 -17.07 7.89 17.72
C GLU A 284 -16.25 7.29 18.89
N GLY A 285 -15.30 8.04 19.44
CA GLY A 285 -14.40 7.56 20.49
C GLY A 285 -13.36 6.56 19.99
N LEU A 286 -12.92 6.71 18.74
CA LEU A 286 -12.02 5.79 18.03
C LEU A 286 -10.70 6.43 17.57
N LEU A 287 -10.48 7.72 17.89
CA LEU A 287 -9.26 8.43 17.56
C LEU A 287 -8.15 8.04 18.54
N PRO A 288 -7.12 7.28 18.13
CA PRO A 288 -6.03 6.90 19.02
C PRO A 288 -5.39 8.13 19.66
N THR A 289 -5.37 8.12 20.98
CA THR A 289 -4.94 9.24 21.81
C THR A 289 -4.03 8.73 22.92
N LYS A 290 -2.95 9.47 23.21
CA LYS A 290 -1.99 9.14 24.28
C LYS A 290 -1.49 7.69 24.20
N ASN A 291 -0.82 7.32 23.10
CA ASN A 291 -0.35 5.96 22.80
C ASN A 291 -1.47 4.90 22.92
N PHE A 292 -2.64 5.16 22.31
CA PHE A 292 -3.83 4.30 22.34
C PHE A 292 -4.43 4.07 23.75
N GLN A 293 -4.11 4.88 24.75
CA GLN A 293 -4.75 4.80 26.06
C GLN A 293 -6.20 5.28 26.01
N GLU A 294 -6.49 6.25 25.13
CA GLU A 294 -7.81 6.85 24.95
C GLU A 294 -8.25 6.83 23.47
N GLY A 295 -9.56 6.98 23.25
CA GLY A 295 -10.17 7.10 21.92
C GLY A 295 -10.72 8.49 21.61
N VAL A 296 -10.54 9.46 22.53
CA VAL A 296 -11.03 10.85 22.42
C VAL A 296 -9.91 11.81 22.76
N PHE A 297 -9.72 12.82 21.93
CA PHE A 297 -8.72 13.88 22.09
C PHE A 297 -9.39 15.24 22.30
N ASP A 298 -9.12 15.89 23.43
CA ASP A 298 -9.73 17.18 23.77
C ASP A 298 -9.24 18.32 22.87
N GLY A 299 -8.02 18.20 22.30
CA GLY A 299 -7.43 19.16 21.36
C GLY A 299 -7.96 19.09 19.94
N ILE A 300 -8.99 18.29 19.66
CA ILE A 300 -9.50 18.01 18.32
C ILE A 300 -9.81 19.27 17.50
N ALA A 301 -10.40 20.29 18.14
CA ALA A 301 -10.80 21.54 17.47
C ALA A 301 -9.60 22.32 16.89
N ALA A 302 -8.39 22.06 17.37
CA ALA A 302 -7.18 22.69 16.84
C ALA A 302 -6.62 21.97 15.60
N ILE A 303 -6.78 20.64 15.49
CA ILE A 303 -6.10 19.83 14.48
C ILE A 303 -6.98 19.37 13.32
N ASP A 304 -8.31 19.40 13.44
CA ASP A 304 -9.22 18.96 12.38
C ASP A 304 -9.31 19.97 11.23
N ALA A 305 -9.08 19.54 9.99
CA ALA A 305 -9.07 20.43 8.83
C ALA A 305 -10.45 21.01 8.49
N GLY A 306 -11.54 20.33 8.88
CA GLY A 306 -12.91 20.77 8.66
C GLY A 306 -13.34 21.92 9.59
N THR A 307 -12.87 21.94 10.83
CA THR A 307 -13.32 22.86 11.88
C THR A 307 -12.26 23.85 12.34
N SER A 308 -10.97 23.47 12.41
CA SER A 308 -9.89 24.31 12.91
C SER A 308 -9.70 25.61 12.10
N ALA A 309 -9.81 26.75 12.77
CA ALA A 309 -9.52 28.05 12.15
C ALA A 309 -8.02 28.22 11.85
N ASP A 310 -7.16 27.68 12.68
CA ASP A 310 -5.71 27.79 12.52
C ASP A 310 -5.21 26.87 11.41
N PHE A 311 -5.75 25.68 11.27
CA PHE A 311 -5.45 24.83 10.11
C PHE A 311 -5.89 25.50 8.81
N LYS A 312 -7.09 26.08 8.77
CA LYS A 312 -7.60 26.80 7.59
C LYS A 312 -6.72 27.98 7.17
N LYS A 313 -6.05 28.66 8.09
CA LYS A 313 -5.08 29.73 7.77
C LYS A 313 -3.84 29.22 7.05
N LEU A 314 -3.43 27.96 7.34
CA LEU A 314 -2.28 27.34 6.69
C LEU A 314 -2.62 26.75 5.31
N LEU A 315 -3.90 26.46 5.02
CA LEU A 315 -4.31 25.84 3.75
C LEU A 315 -4.14 26.81 2.58
N VAL A 316 -3.38 26.39 1.57
CA VAL A 316 -3.10 27.19 0.35
C VAL A 316 -3.60 26.53 -0.94
N GLY A 317 -4.25 25.37 -0.86
CA GLY A 317 -4.85 24.69 -1.99
C GLY A 317 -4.78 23.17 -1.92
N ASN A 318 -5.14 22.55 -3.02
CA ASN A 318 -5.20 21.10 -3.18
C ASN A 318 -4.35 20.64 -4.35
N ASP A 319 -3.85 19.40 -4.27
CA ASP A 319 -3.13 18.69 -5.32
C ASP A 319 -3.88 17.43 -5.75
N ASN A 320 -3.47 16.81 -6.86
CA ASN A 320 -4.11 15.63 -7.42
C ASN A 320 -3.10 14.54 -7.79
N CYS A 321 -3.62 13.38 -8.18
CA CYS A 321 -2.89 12.35 -8.90
C CYS A 321 -3.25 12.42 -10.39
N THR A 322 -2.46 11.78 -11.26
CA THR A 322 -2.71 11.75 -12.71
C THR A 322 -4.14 11.34 -13.04
N GLY A 323 -4.83 12.13 -13.82
CA GLY A 323 -6.19 11.85 -14.29
C GLY A 323 -7.30 11.90 -13.23
N CYS A 324 -6.98 12.19 -11.96
CA CYS A 324 -7.96 12.16 -10.87
C CYS A 324 -8.57 13.55 -10.61
N PRO A 325 -9.91 13.71 -10.73
CA PRO A 325 -10.59 14.99 -10.48
C PRO A 325 -10.85 15.25 -8.99
N VAL A 326 -10.69 14.27 -8.10
CA VAL A 326 -11.06 14.38 -6.67
C VAL A 326 -10.19 15.40 -5.94
N ARG A 327 -8.87 15.45 -6.22
CA ARG A 327 -7.93 16.45 -5.68
C ARG A 327 -7.88 16.45 -4.14
N CYS A 328 -7.89 15.29 -3.54
CA CYS A 328 -7.98 15.11 -2.08
C CYS A 328 -6.71 15.46 -1.29
N LYS A 329 -5.58 15.74 -1.95
CA LYS A 329 -4.32 16.08 -1.28
C LYS A 329 -4.26 17.57 -0.96
N LEU A 330 -4.29 17.93 0.31
CA LEU A 330 -4.20 19.34 0.75
C LEU A 330 -2.76 19.84 0.69
N LYS A 331 -2.60 21.16 0.64
CA LYS A 331 -1.32 21.87 0.74
C LYS A 331 -1.39 22.93 1.83
N VAL A 332 -0.31 23.04 2.60
CA VAL A 332 -0.16 24.04 3.66
C VAL A 332 1.09 24.87 3.43
N ASP A 333 1.02 26.14 3.84
CA ASP A 333 2.12 27.09 3.85
C ASP A 333 2.02 27.96 5.11
N GLY A 334 3.13 28.31 5.72
CA GLY A 334 3.14 29.10 6.95
C GLY A 334 4.45 29.00 7.70
N GLU A 335 4.37 29.05 9.03
CA GLU A 335 5.55 29.05 9.90
C GLU A 335 5.27 28.29 11.21
N PHE A 336 6.27 27.57 11.71
CA PHE A 336 6.34 27.03 13.06
C PHE A 336 7.62 27.50 13.76
N LYS A 337 7.50 28.38 14.76
CA LYS A 337 8.62 28.90 15.58
C LYS A 337 9.82 29.38 14.73
N GLY A 338 9.56 30.16 13.67
CA GLY A 338 10.57 30.70 12.78
C GLY A 338 11.03 29.75 11.68
N GLN A 339 10.47 28.54 11.62
CA GLN A 339 10.74 27.56 10.56
C GLN A 339 9.62 27.57 9.53
N ALA A 340 9.98 27.74 8.23
CA ALA A 340 8.99 27.79 7.17
C ALA A 340 8.33 26.44 6.91
N ILE A 341 6.99 26.44 6.85
CA ILE A 341 6.18 25.33 6.36
C ILE A 341 5.95 25.59 4.86
N GLN A 342 6.33 24.63 4.01
CA GLN A 342 6.33 24.79 2.56
C GLN A 342 5.29 23.91 1.88
N ALA A 343 4.48 24.47 1.02
CA ALA A 343 3.45 23.77 0.25
C ALA A 343 3.95 22.57 -0.58
N ALA A 344 5.23 22.55 -0.90
CA ALA A 344 5.88 21.46 -1.62
C ALA A 344 5.77 20.09 -0.92
N TYR A 345 5.74 20.10 0.41
CA TYR A 345 5.66 18.87 1.22
C TYR A 345 4.23 18.43 1.54
N GLY A 346 3.21 19.14 1.03
CA GLY A 346 1.80 18.82 1.28
C GLY A 346 1.34 19.08 2.71
N ALA A 347 0.06 18.85 2.97
CA ALA A 347 -0.52 18.88 4.32
C ALA A 347 -0.49 17.50 4.98
N PRO A 348 -0.57 17.41 6.31
CA PRO A 348 -0.78 16.14 7.01
C PRO A 348 -2.13 15.52 6.61
N GLU A 349 -2.14 14.22 6.38
CA GLU A 349 -3.34 13.39 6.21
C GLU A 349 -3.88 12.96 7.59
N TYR A 350 -5.06 12.33 7.64
CA TYR A 350 -5.65 11.79 8.87
C TYR A 350 -4.64 11.02 9.72
N GLU A 351 -3.98 10.04 9.12
CA GLU A 351 -3.01 9.19 9.82
C GLU A 351 -1.87 10.01 10.46
N THR A 352 -1.43 11.06 9.78
CA THR A 352 -0.37 11.95 10.31
C THR A 352 -0.90 12.84 11.43
N LEU A 353 -2.12 13.41 11.27
CA LEU A 353 -2.77 14.23 12.29
C LEU A 353 -3.03 13.43 13.57
N ALA A 354 -3.44 12.17 13.43
CA ALA A 354 -3.64 11.31 14.58
C ALA A 354 -2.30 10.87 15.21
N ALA A 355 -1.34 10.41 14.40
CA ALA A 355 -0.08 9.86 14.93
C ALA A 355 0.80 10.90 15.62
N LEU A 356 0.98 12.09 15.02
CA LEU A 356 1.80 13.19 15.55
C LEU A 356 0.99 14.22 16.35
N GLY A 357 -0.33 14.13 16.31
CA GLY A 357 -1.27 14.94 17.08
C GLY A 357 -1.84 14.17 18.27
N SER A 358 -3.05 13.62 18.14
CA SER A 358 -3.77 13.00 19.27
C SER A 358 -2.97 11.90 19.98
N ASN A 359 -2.29 11.03 19.25
CA ASN A 359 -1.51 9.93 19.83
C ASN A 359 -0.30 10.44 20.66
N CYS A 360 0.22 11.62 20.32
CA CYS A 360 1.26 12.34 21.09
C CYS A 360 0.70 13.43 22.00
N MET A 361 -0.63 13.58 22.13
CA MET A 361 -1.32 14.67 22.87
C MET A 361 -0.98 16.07 22.36
N ASN A 362 -0.60 16.23 21.09
CA ASN A 362 -0.16 17.48 20.49
C ASN A 362 -1.32 18.15 19.71
N ASP A 363 -1.69 19.35 20.11
CA ASP A 363 -2.71 20.19 19.46
C ASP A 363 -2.13 21.39 18.68
N ASP A 364 -0.80 21.54 18.61
CA ASP A 364 -0.14 22.56 17.80
C ASP A 364 -0.14 22.17 16.32
N ILE A 365 -1.16 22.62 15.58
CA ILE A 365 -1.31 22.27 14.15
C ILE A 365 -0.13 22.76 13.29
N ALA A 366 0.48 23.90 13.60
CA ALA A 366 1.66 24.38 12.88
C ALA A 366 2.86 23.44 13.14
N GLY A 367 3.01 22.97 14.40
CA GLY A 367 4.00 21.96 14.77
C GLY A 367 3.78 20.64 14.05
N ILE A 368 2.53 20.16 13.93
CA ILE A 368 2.20 18.94 13.18
C ILE A 368 2.48 19.10 11.69
N CYS A 369 2.13 20.24 11.09
CA CYS A 369 2.43 20.51 9.67
C CYS A 369 3.95 20.53 9.40
N TYR A 370 4.73 21.13 10.30
CA TYR A 370 6.19 21.15 10.18
C TYR A 370 6.81 19.76 10.41
N ALA A 371 6.30 19.00 11.37
CA ALA A 371 6.70 17.60 11.58
C ALA A 371 6.41 16.72 10.35
N ASN A 372 5.23 16.88 9.72
CA ASN A 372 4.90 16.23 8.45
C ASN A 372 5.87 16.60 7.34
N GLN A 373 6.24 17.89 7.23
CA GLN A 373 7.24 18.36 6.28
C GLN A 373 8.59 17.66 6.50
N LEU A 374 9.06 17.58 7.74
CA LEU A 374 10.32 16.93 8.07
C LEU A 374 10.29 15.43 7.74
N CYS A 375 9.20 14.73 8.04
CA CYS A 375 9.04 13.34 7.67
C CYS A 375 9.13 13.15 6.15
N ASN A 376 8.46 13.98 5.36
CA ASN A 376 8.55 13.94 3.89
C ASN A 376 9.96 14.30 3.40
N ALA A 377 10.61 15.31 3.99
CA ALA A 377 11.94 15.77 3.61
C ALA A 377 13.02 14.71 3.87
N TYR A 378 12.96 14.08 5.03
CA TYR A 378 13.91 13.03 5.43
C TYR A 378 13.54 11.65 4.90
N GLY A 379 12.32 11.44 4.39
CA GLY A 379 11.81 10.14 3.95
C GLY A 379 11.47 9.22 5.12
N LEU A 380 10.63 9.67 6.06
CA LEU A 380 10.12 8.91 7.20
C LEU A 380 8.62 8.65 7.09
N ASP A 381 8.17 7.48 7.53
CA ASP A 381 6.76 7.18 7.74
C ASP A 381 6.22 7.94 8.95
N THR A 382 5.21 8.78 8.75
CA THR A 382 4.63 9.60 9.82
C THR A 382 3.92 8.79 10.89
N MET A 383 3.30 7.66 10.53
CA MET A 383 2.63 6.77 11.48
C MET A 383 3.64 6.09 12.40
N SER A 384 4.62 5.40 11.83
CA SER A 384 5.66 4.73 12.63
C SER A 384 6.45 5.72 13.49
N THR A 385 6.72 6.92 12.93
CA THR A 385 7.35 8.02 13.68
C THR A 385 6.51 8.43 14.88
N GLY A 386 5.21 8.69 14.68
CA GLY A 386 4.31 9.14 15.75
C GLY A 386 4.08 8.07 16.82
N VAL A 387 3.90 6.79 16.42
CA VAL A 387 3.75 5.68 17.37
C VAL A 387 5.05 5.46 18.18
N THR A 388 6.20 5.56 17.56
CA THR A 388 7.49 5.42 18.25
C THR A 388 7.72 6.58 19.24
N ILE A 389 7.34 7.81 18.85
CA ILE A 389 7.46 8.99 19.74
C ILE A 389 6.44 8.91 20.89
N SER A 390 5.18 8.53 20.63
CA SER A 390 4.18 8.40 21.71
C SER A 390 4.54 7.27 22.69
N PHE A 391 5.11 6.18 22.21
CA PHE A 391 5.68 5.15 23.07
C PHE A 391 6.81 5.72 23.95
N LEU A 392 7.71 6.52 23.39
CA LEU A 392 8.80 7.15 24.14
C LEU A 392 8.28 8.14 25.20
N MET A 393 7.23 8.92 24.89
CA MET A 393 6.56 9.80 25.85
C MET A 393 5.99 9.00 27.03
N GLU A 394 5.37 7.86 26.77
CA GLU A 394 4.87 6.97 27.82
C GLU A 394 6.02 6.33 28.62
N ALA A 395 7.10 5.93 27.97
CA ALA A 395 8.29 5.42 28.65
C ALA A 395 8.92 6.46 29.57
N SER A 396 8.95 7.73 29.14
CA SER A 396 9.39 8.86 29.98
C SER A 396 8.43 9.11 31.17
N GLU A 397 7.13 9.08 30.95
CA GLU A 397 6.11 9.20 32.02
C GLU A 397 6.27 8.09 33.08
N LYS A 398 6.60 6.88 32.64
CA LYS A 398 6.85 5.69 33.49
C LYS A 398 8.26 5.63 34.08
N ASN A 399 9.13 6.62 33.81
CA ASN A 399 10.54 6.68 34.24
C ASN A 399 11.38 5.46 33.75
N LEU A 400 11.12 4.96 32.56
CA LEU A 400 11.92 3.91 31.92
C LEU A 400 13.15 4.48 31.16
N ILE A 401 13.21 5.79 30.98
CA ILE A 401 14.31 6.53 30.38
C ILE A 401 14.65 7.75 31.25
N ASP A 402 15.89 8.21 31.18
CA ASP A 402 16.35 9.38 31.96
C ASP A 402 15.86 10.71 31.36
N GLU A 403 15.71 10.77 30.02
CA GLU A 403 15.24 11.96 29.33
C GLU A 403 13.76 12.23 29.63
N LYS A 404 13.46 13.48 30.00
CA LYS A 404 12.10 13.91 30.26
C LYS A 404 11.44 14.46 28.99
N ILE A 405 10.53 13.68 28.42
CA ILE A 405 9.78 14.00 27.21
C ILE A 405 8.30 14.13 27.59
N ASN A 406 7.77 15.35 27.49
CA ASN A 406 6.40 15.62 27.90
C ASN A 406 5.41 15.36 26.75
N TRP A 407 4.22 14.87 27.11
CA TRP A 407 3.10 14.80 26.19
C TRP A 407 2.77 16.18 25.63
N GLY A 408 2.44 16.25 24.32
CA GLY A 408 2.04 17.48 23.64
C GLY A 408 3.17 18.45 23.29
N ASP A 409 4.42 18.13 23.58
CA ASP A 409 5.55 19.01 23.25
C ASP A 409 5.91 18.92 21.75
N ALA A 410 5.28 19.78 20.94
CA ALA A 410 5.53 19.85 19.51
C ALA A 410 7.01 20.11 19.16
N LYS A 411 7.76 20.83 20.01
CA LYS A 411 9.19 21.08 19.79
C LYS A 411 10.01 19.81 20.01
N ALA A 412 9.72 19.06 21.06
CA ALA A 412 10.37 17.78 21.31
C ALA A 412 10.07 16.77 20.17
N ILE A 413 8.83 16.72 19.68
CA ILE A 413 8.45 15.88 18.53
C ILE A 413 9.32 16.21 17.31
N VAL A 414 9.44 17.48 16.94
CA VAL A 414 10.26 17.94 15.81
C VAL A 414 11.73 17.54 15.99
N GLN A 415 12.30 17.74 17.19
CA GLN A 415 13.69 17.36 17.48
C GLN A 415 13.92 15.85 17.39
N LEU A 416 12.98 15.04 17.90
CA LEU A 416 13.06 13.59 17.83
C LEU A 416 12.99 13.09 16.36
N ILE A 417 12.18 13.71 15.50
CA ILE A 417 12.14 13.39 14.07
C ILE A 417 13.51 13.61 13.42
N GLU A 418 14.18 14.74 13.72
CA GLU A 418 15.52 15.02 13.20
C GLU A 418 16.55 14.01 13.72
N GLN A 419 16.52 13.71 15.03
CA GLN A 419 17.41 12.72 15.63
C GLN A 419 17.22 11.32 15.06
N ILE A 420 15.97 10.88 14.85
CA ILE A 420 15.62 9.61 14.21
C ILE A 420 16.21 9.56 12.79
N ALA A 421 15.95 10.59 11.97
CA ALA A 421 16.41 10.63 10.59
C ALA A 421 17.94 10.55 10.46
N ARG A 422 18.65 11.18 11.40
CA ARG A 422 20.13 11.22 11.45
C ARG A 422 20.76 10.13 12.29
N ARG A 423 19.95 9.39 13.07
CA ARG A 423 20.40 8.40 14.07
C ARG A 423 21.34 9.00 15.12
N GLU A 424 20.98 10.16 15.64
CA GLU A 424 21.73 10.90 16.65
C GLU A 424 21.09 10.74 18.04
N GLY A 425 21.92 10.56 19.08
CA GLY A 425 21.44 10.42 20.45
C GLY A 425 20.41 9.30 20.61
N ILE A 426 19.28 9.59 21.29
CA ILE A 426 18.18 8.62 21.45
C ILE A 426 17.52 8.25 20.10
N GLY A 427 17.66 9.08 19.07
CA GLY A 427 17.17 8.82 17.74
C GLY A 427 17.77 7.57 17.09
N ASP A 428 19.00 7.15 17.46
CA ASP A 428 19.58 5.89 16.96
C ASP A 428 18.81 4.67 17.47
N LEU A 429 18.40 4.68 18.74
CA LEU A 429 17.54 3.64 19.31
C LEU A 429 16.17 3.64 18.64
N LEU A 430 15.53 4.81 18.53
CA LEU A 430 14.18 4.96 17.94
C LEU A 430 14.14 4.56 16.46
N ALA A 431 15.20 4.78 15.71
CA ALA A 431 15.32 4.42 14.28
C ALA A 431 15.14 2.92 14.01
N ARG A 432 15.21 2.08 15.04
CA ARG A 432 15.00 0.63 14.96
C ARG A 432 13.53 0.22 15.04
N GLY A 433 12.62 1.16 15.41
CA GLY A 433 11.18 0.94 15.53
C GLY A 433 10.73 0.50 16.91
N VAL A 434 9.42 0.69 17.18
CA VAL A 434 8.85 0.57 18.53
C VAL A 434 9.01 -0.82 19.16
N ASP A 435 8.95 -1.87 18.35
CA ASP A 435 9.13 -3.27 18.78
C ASP A 435 10.52 -3.54 19.35
N TYR A 436 11.54 -2.98 18.71
CA TYR A 436 12.91 -3.06 19.19
C TYR A 436 13.12 -2.23 20.46
N VAL A 437 12.65 -0.97 20.45
CA VAL A 437 12.77 -0.06 21.58
C VAL A 437 12.09 -0.64 22.84
N ALA A 438 10.92 -1.23 22.68
CA ALA A 438 10.20 -1.86 23.79
C ALA A 438 10.97 -3.01 24.42
N LYS A 439 11.59 -3.86 23.61
CA LYS A 439 12.44 -4.96 24.08
C LYS A 439 13.65 -4.46 24.87
N GLU A 440 14.34 -3.41 24.37
CA GLU A 440 15.50 -2.81 25.04
C GLU A 440 15.13 -2.18 26.39
N LEU A 441 13.91 -1.59 26.49
CA LEU A 441 13.45 -0.94 27.71
C LEU A 441 12.68 -1.90 28.64
N GLY A 442 12.43 -3.15 28.25
CA GLY A 442 11.61 -4.11 28.99
C GLY A 442 10.17 -3.65 29.15
N ALA A 443 9.61 -2.95 28.15
CA ALA A 443 8.26 -2.38 28.16
C ALA A 443 7.27 -3.27 27.40
N ASP A 444 6.02 -3.36 27.87
CA ASP A 444 4.95 -4.20 27.33
C ASP A 444 3.84 -3.42 26.60
N PHE A 445 3.95 -2.08 26.56
CA PHE A 445 2.93 -1.19 25.99
C PHE A 445 3.26 -0.70 24.57
N ALA A 446 4.09 -1.42 23.83
CA ALA A 446 4.39 -1.09 22.44
C ALA A 446 3.21 -1.42 21.51
N MET A 447 2.82 -0.46 20.68
CA MET A 447 1.66 -0.56 19.80
C MET A 447 2.10 -1.00 18.40
N HIS A 448 2.31 -2.32 18.23
CA HIS A 448 2.70 -2.92 16.94
C HIS A 448 2.09 -4.32 16.75
N ILE A 449 2.04 -4.80 15.51
CA ILE A 449 1.69 -6.17 15.15
C ILE A 449 2.73 -6.67 14.15
N LYS A 450 3.35 -7.83 14.44
CA LYS A 450 4.41 -8.42 13.61
C LYS A 450 5.52 -7.42 13.27
N GLY A 451 5.92 -6.59 14.26
CA GLY A 451 6.95 -5.55 14.11
C GLY A 451 6.50 -4.24 13.46
N GLN A 452 5.33 -4.20 12.82
CA GLN A 452 4.79 -2.99 12.20
C GLN A 452 3.95 -2.19 13.20
N GLU A 453 4.27 -0.92 13.41
CA GLU A 453 3.50 0.01 14.24
C GLU A 453 2.04 0.08 13.79
N LEU A 454 1.10 0.30 14.73
CA LEU A 454 -0.33 0.39 14.40
C LEU A 454 -0.65 1.62 13.54
N ALA A 455 -1.66 1.48 12.69
CA ALA A 455 -2.31 2.61 12.05
C ALA A 455 -3.28 3.29 13.05
N MET A 456 -3.69 4.50 12.76
CA MET A 456 -4.47 5.35 13.66
C MET A 456 -5.97 5.01 13.66
N HIS A 457 -6.28 3.73 13.84
CA HIS A 457 -7.64 3.21 13.98
C HIS A 457 -7.70 2.23 15.12
N ASP A 458 -8.65 2.43 16.05
CA ASP A 458 -8.76 1.64 17.27
C ASP A 458 -9.68 0.41 17.07
N PRO A 459 -9.17 -0.82 17.18
CA PRO A 459 -9.96 -2.04 16.99
C PRO A 459 -10.96 -2.30 18.12
N ARG A 460 -10.87 -1.61 19.27
CA ARG A 460 -11.86 -1.72 20.34
C ARG A 460 -13.26 -1.31 19.89
N GLY A 461 -13.35 -0.41 18.92
CA GLY A 461 -14.61 -0.02 18.30
C GLY A 461 -14.84 -0.51 16.87
N LYS A 462 -13.94 -1.34 16.32
CA LYS A 462 -13.97 -1.84 14.94
C LYS A 462 -13.56 -3.32 14.91
N ARG A 463 -14.52 -4.24 15.05
CA ARG A 463 -14.22 -5.68 15.24
C ARG A 463 -13.57 -6.34 14.02
N ALA A 464 -14.03 -6.03 12.80
CA ALA A 464 -13.42 -6.58 11.59
C ALA A 464 -11.99 -6.03 11.37
N LEU A 465 -11.75 -4.78 11.75
CA LEU A 465 -10.41 -4.21 11.73
C LEU A 465 -9.46 -4.97 12.68
N GLY A 466 -9.95 -5.36 13.88
CA GLY A 466 -9.19 -6.19 14.82
C GLY A 466 -8.78 -7.54 14.20
N ILE A 467 -9.70 -8.23 13.54
CA ILE A 467 -9.42 -9.47 12.81
C ILE A 467 -8.37 -9.23 11.70
N SER A 468 -8.55 -8.17 10.91
CA SER A 468 -7.62 -7.81 9.84
C SER A 468 -6.23 -7.49 10.37
N TYR A 469 -6.13 -6.69 11.42
CA TYR A 469 -4.84 -6.34 12.03
C TYR A 469 -4.08 -7.59 12.51
N ALA A 470 -4.78 -8.49 13.19
CA ALA A 470 -4.15 -9.72 13.69
C ALA A 470 -3.70 -10.63 12.55
N THR A 471 -4.56 -10.86 11.54
CA THR A 471 -4.36 -11.91 10.52
C THR A 471 -3.55 -11.49 9.30
N THR A 472 -3.39 -10.17 9.05
CA THR A 472 -2.65 -9.72 7.87
C THR A 472 -1.17 -10.10 7.95
N PRO A 473 -0.61 -10.69 6.87
CA PRO A 473 0.82 -11.00 6.82
C PRO A 473 1.72 -9.76 6.84
N ARG A 474 1.17 -8.59 6.52
CA ARG A 474 1.90 -7.32 6.41
C ARG A 474 2.16 -6.63 7.74
N GLY A 475 1.67 -7.16 8.85
CA GLY A 475 1.60 -6.44 10.11
C GLY A 475 0.43 -5.45 10.14
N ALA A 476 0.36 -4.56 11.13
CA ALA A 476 -0.77 -3.64 11.31
C ALA A 476 -1.03 -2.75 10.09
N ASN A 477 -2.02 -3.11 9.29
CA ASN A 477 -2.38 -2.42 8.05
C ASN A 477 -3.89 -2.23 7.92
N HIS A 478 -4.33 -0.97 7.87
CA HIS A 478 -5.75 -0.61 7.73
C HIS A 478 -6.23 -0.56 6.27
N MET A 479 -5.32 -0.61 5.28
CA MET A 479 -5.62 -0.34 3.87
C MET A 479 -6.22 -1.54 3.10
N GLU A 480 -6.51 -2.65 3.76
CA GLU A 480 -7.17 -3.83 3.19
C GLU A 480 -8.23 -4.39 4.14
N ALA A 481 -8.50 -3.67 5.22
CA ALA A 481 -9.47 -4.07 6.22
C ALA A 481 -10.85 -3.51 5.90
N LEU A 482 -11.89 -4.17 6.37
CA LEU A 482 -13.19 -3.56 6.47
C LEU A 482 -13.11 -2.40 7.47
N GLN A 483 -13.46 -1.19 7.03
CA GLN A 483 -13.69 -0.07 7.93
C GLN A 483 -15.11 -0.20 8.49
N ASP A 484 -15.21 -0.73 9.70
CA ASP A 484 -16.50 -1.10 10.32
C ASP A 484 -17.44 0.09 10.49
N ASP A 485 -16.90 1.27 10.82
CA ASP A 485 -17.62 2.54 10.92
C ASP A 485 -18.29 2.96 9.61
N GLY A 486 -17.55 2.88 8.50
CA GLY A 486 -18.10 3.09 7.17
C GLY A 486 -19.18 2.05 6.82
N ALA A 487 -19.02 0.81 7.28
CA ALA A 487 -19.96 -0.27 7.02
C ALA A 487 -21.28 -0.15 7.78
N GLU A 488 -21.35 0.59 8.88
CA GLU A 488 -22.62 0.94 9.56
C GLU A 488 -23.51 1.81 8.68
N ASN A 489 -22.91 2.58 7.77
CA ASN A 489 -23.59 3.47 6.85
C ASN A 489 -23.89 2.82 5.48
N LEU A 490 -23.52 1.56 5.25
CA LEU A 490 -23.90 0.77 4.07
C LEU A 490 -25.44 0.56 3.99
N GLY A 491 -26.21 1.60 4.30
CA GLY A 491 -27.63 1.50 4.60
C GLY A 491 -28.47 0.95 3.47
N LYS A 492 -28.44 1.58 2.33
CA LYS A 492 -29.46 1.37 1.33
C LYS A 492 -29.08 0.38 0.24
N TYR A 493 -27.81 0.24 -0.03
CA TYR A 493 -27.35 -0.50 -1.19
C TYR A 493 -26.40 -1.64 -0.86
N GLY A 494 -25.60 -1.56 0.21
CA GLY A 494 -24.57 -2.55 0.50
C GLY A 494 -23.69 -2.78 -0.74
N THR A 495 -23.08 -3.92 -0.79
CA THR A 495 -22.42 -4.47 -1.99
C THR A 495 -22.99 -5.86 -2.27
N PRO A 496 -24.26 -5.98 -2.70
CA PRO A 496 -24.93 -7.28 -2.88
C PRO A 496 -24.22 -8.16 -3.89
N GLU A 497 -23.49 -7.57 -4.84
CA GLU A 497 -22.70 -8.28 -5.84
C GLU A 497 -21.62 -9.18 -5.20
N ILE A 498 -21.04 -8.75 -4.08
CA ILE A 498 -20.11 -9.57 -3.29
C ILE A 498 -20.78 -10.22 -2.07
N GLY A 499 -22.12 -10.18 -1.99
CA GLY A 499 -22.91 -10.78 -0.91
C GLY A 499 -22.72 -10.09 0.43
N VAL A 500 -22.59 -8.76 0.43
CA VAL A 500 -22.63 -7.90 1.61
C VAL A 500 -23.90 -7.08 1.56
N TYR A 501 -24.74 -7.26 2.56
CA TYR A 501 -26.02 -6.56 2.70
C TYR A 501 -25.92 -5.74 3.99
N GLY A 502 -25.91 -4.41 3.87
CA GLY A 502 -25.71 -3.52 5.01
C GLY A 502 -26.95 -3.31 5.86
N PRO A 503 -26.92 -2.53 6.94
CA PRO A 503 -25.71 -2.05 7.64
C PRO A 503 -25.02 -3.16 8.46
N ILE A 504 -23.75 -2.98 8.77
CA ILE A 504 -22.95 -3.93 9.57
C ILE A 504 -22.58 -3.25 10.88
N ASP A 505 -23.18 -3.68 11.99
CA ASP A 505 -22.84 -3.18 13.33
C ASP A 505 -21.33 -3.33 13.61
N ARG A 506 -20.62 -2.22 13.88
CA ARG A 506 -19.17 -2.19 14.09
C ARG A 506 -18.70 -2.97 15.33
N LEU A 507 -19.57 -3.16 16.31
CA LEU A 507 -19.27 -3.85 17.57
C LEU A 507 -19.67 -5.32 17.61
N ALA A 508 -20.48 -5.78 16.64
CA ALA A 508 -20.87 -7.18 16.58
C ALA A 508 -19.73 -8.06 16.07
N TRP A 509 -19.54 -9.23 16.69
CA TRP A 509 -18.59 -10.26 16.19
C TRP A 509 -19.17 -11.15 15.10
N LYS A 510 -20.51 -11.29 15.11
CA LYS A 510 -21.22 -12.14 14.16
C LYS A 510 -20.92 -11.75 12.70
N ASP A 511 -20.58 -12.74 11.88
CA ASP A 511 -20.27 -12.61 10.45
C ASP A 511 -19.04 -11.75 10.10
N LYS A 512 -18.30 -11.21 11.08
CA LYS A 512 -17.17 -10.30 10.82
C LYS A 512 -16.06 -10.97 10.03
N SER A 513 -15.73 -12.22 10.32
CA SER A 513 -14.70 -12.98 9.58
C SER A 513 -15.05 -13.10 8.10
N ARG A 514 -16.34 -13.32 7.77
CA ARG A 514 -16.83 -13.40 6.40
C ARG A 514 -16.72 -12.04 5.68
N TYR A 515 -17.12 -10.96 6.34
CA TYR A 515 -16.99 -9.62 5.77
C TYR A 515 -15.53 -9.21 5.61
N CYS A 516 -14.72 -9.46 6.63
CA CYS A 516 -13.28 -9.23 6.59
C CYS A 516 -12.63 -9.92 5.37
N LYS A 517 -12.93 -11.22 5.13
CA LYS A 517 -12.43 -11.93 3.94
C LYS A 517 -12.82 -11.23 2.64
N LYS A 518 -14.09 -10.87 2.49
CA LYS A 518 -14.61 -10.25 1.25
C LYS A 518 -13.95 -8.91 0.94
N PHE A 519 -13.83 -8.05 1.94
CA PHE A 519 -13.19 -6.74 1.77
C PHE A 519 -11.67 -6.85 1.61
N THR A 520 -11.03 -7.82 2.26
CA THR A 520 -9.61 -8.10 2.01
C THR A 520 -9.37 -8.56 0.57
N ASP A 521 -10.21 -9.44 0.02
CA ASP A 521 -10.09 -9.89 -1.38
C ASP A 521 -10.32 -8.72 -2.34
N LEU A 522 -11.31 -7.88 -2.08
CA LEU A 522 -11.60 -6.69 -2.87
C LEU A 522 -10.45 -5.66 -2.82
N GLY A 523 -9.89 -5.42 -1.63
CA GLY A 523 -8.72 -4.56 -1.43
C GLY A 523 -7.48 -5.11 -2.14
N SER A 524 -7.26 -6.42 -2.07
CA SER A 524 -6.15 -7.09 -2.75
C SER A 524 -6.29 -7.04 -4.27
N PHE A 525 -7.50 -7.15 -4.81
CA PHE A 525 -7.77 -6.89 -6.23
C PHE A 525 -7.40 -5.45 -6.61
N SER A 526 -7.86 -4.47 -5.83
CA SER A 526 -7.53 -3.05 -6.06
C SER A 526 -6.03 -2.79 -6.03
N ASN A 527 -5.30 -3.47 -5.17
CA ASN A 527 -3.84 -3.40 -5.07
C ASN A 527 -3.12 -4.10 -6.23
N SER A 528 -3.71 -5.13 -6.81
CA SER A 528 -3.21 -5.78 -8.04
C SER A 528 -3.47 -4.93 -9.28
N ALA A 529 -4.64 -4.31 -9.37
CA ALA A 529 -4.98 -3.34 -10.42
C ALA A 529 -4.31 -1.97 -10.20
N ILE A 530 -3.74 -1.73 -9.02
CA ILE A 530 -3.11 -0.48 -8.57
C ILE A 530 -4.06 0.71 -8.71
N VAL A 531 -5.27 0.53 -8.21
CA VAL A 531 -6.31 1.57 -8.15
C VAL A 531 -6.35 2.17 -6.74
N CYS A 532 -6.57 3.49 -6.68
CA CYS A 532 -6.71 4.22 -5.41
C CYS A 532 -7.88 3.67 -4.58
N THR A 533 -7.71 3.48 -3.28
CA THR A 533 -8.74 2.96 -2.39
C THR A 533 -10.00 3.80 -2.38
N TYR A 534 -9.87 5.14 -2.47
CA TYR A 534 -11.00 6.06 -2.56
C TYR A 534 -11.75 6.02 -3.91
N ILE A 535 -11.11 5.48 -4.95
CA ILE A 535 -11.74 5.11 -6.22
C ILE A 535 -11.87 3.56 -6.28
N GLY A 536 -11.91 2.92 -5.15
CA GLY A 536 -12.00 1.49 -4.95
C GLY A 536 -12.97 1.18 -3.81
N TRP A 537 -12.59 0.30 -2.90
CA TRP A 537 -13.44 -0.22 -1.83
C TRP A 537 -13.78 0.83 -0.76
N ASP A 538 -12.91 1.81 -0.46
CA ASP A 538 -13.24 2.93 0.43
C ASP A 538 -14.35 3.82 -0.15
N GLY A 539 -14.38 3.98 -1.47
CA GLY A 539 -15.47 4.70 -2.13
C GLY A 539 -16.84 4.08 -1.86
N VAL A 540 -16.90 2.75 -1.81
CA VAL A 540 -18.12 2.00 -1.46
C VAL A 540 -18.54 2.25 -0.01
N LEU A 541 -17.60 2.25 0.91
CA LEU A 541 -17.86 2.35 2.36
C LEU A 541 -18.10 3.79 2.82
N LEU A 542 -17.32 4.74 2.30
CA LEU A 542 -17.26 6.09 2.85
C LEU A 542 -18.02 7.14 2.01
N MET A 543 -18.33 6.85 0.74
CA MET A 543 -18.82 7.85 -0.22
C MET A 543 -20.07 7.40 -0.99
N ASP A 544 -20.74 6.34 -0.56
CA ASP A 544 -21.90 5.72 -1.23
C ASP A 544 -21.73 5.62 -2.77
N TYR A 545 -20.54 5.19 -3.19
CA TYR A 545 -20.15 5.11 -4.59
C TYR A 545 -19.48 3.76 -4.91
N ASN A 546 -20.07 2.99 -5.86
CA ASN A 546 -19.49 1.73 -6.33
C ASN A 546 -18.71 1.93 -7.64
N PRO A 547 -17.39 2.06 -7.61
CA PRO A 547 -16.56 2.27 -8.80
C PRO A 547 -16.26 1.01 -9.59
N TYR A 548 -16.46 -0.17 -9.03
CA TYR A 548 -15.99 -1.44 -9.61
C TYR A 548 -16.55 -1.77 -11.01
N PRO A 549 -17.81 -1.44 -11.36
CA PRO A 549 -18.27 -1.57 -12.74
C PRO A 549 -17.38 -0.79 -13.72
N ARG A 550 -16.98 0.44 -13.37
CA ARG A 550 -16.12 1.29 -14.22
C ARG A 550 -14.68 0.80 -14.27
N ILE A 551 -14.16 0.30 -13.15
CA ILE A 551 -12.81 -0.29 -13.09
C ILE A 551 -12.74 -1.54 -13.99
N ARG A 552 -13.75 -2.41 -13.93
CA ARG A 552 -13.83 -3.61 -14.77
C ARG A 552 -13.97 -3.27 -16.25
N GLU A 553 -14.84 -2.32 -16.61
CA GLU A 553 -14.96 -1.80 -17.98
C GLU A 553 -13.63 -1.22 -18.48
N ALA A 554 -12.90 -0.46 -17.65
CA ALA A 554 -11.59 0.09 -17.99
C ALA A 554 -10.54 -1.00 -18.17
N LEU A 555 -10.53 -2.02 -17.31
CA LEU A 555 -9.64 -3.18 -17.47
C LEU A 555 -9.94 -3.94 -18.76
N TYR A 556 -11.20 -4.22 -19.06
CA TYR A 556 -11.58 -4.86 -20.32
C TYR A 556 -11.14 -4.04 -21.54
N ALA A 557 -11.48 -2.76 -21.56
CA ALA A 557 -11.10 -1.86 -22.67
C ALA A 557 -9.58 -1.74 -22.84
N THR A 558 -8.83 -1.90 -21.75
CA THR A 558 -7.37 -1.86 -21.78
C THR A 558 -6.76 -3.20 -22.21
N THR A 559 -7.22 -4.32 -21.64
CA THR A 559 -6.55 -5.62 -21.69
C THR A 559 -7.23 -6.65 -22.60
N GLY A 560 -8.54 -6.53 -22.81
CA GLY A 560 -9.39 -7.59 -23.38
C GLY A 560 -9.83 -8.65 -22.37
N LEU A 561 -9.37 -8.58 -21.11
CA LEU A 561 -9.74 -9.57 -20.09
C LEU A 561 -11.16 -9.33 -19.58
N GLU A 562 -12.02 -10.32 -19.71
CA GLU A 562 -13.38 -10.31 -19.14
C GLU A 562 -13.34 -10.68 -17.66
N ILE A 563 -13.26 -9.67 -16.79
CA ILE A 563 -13.20 -9.85 -15.33
C ILE A 563 -14.60 -9.72 -14.73
N GLY A 564 -15.26 -10.84 -14.45
CA GLY A 564 -16.50 -10.90 -13.67
C GLY A 564 -16.25 -10.62 -12.19
N VAL A 565 -17.32 -10.49 -11.39
CA VAL A 565 -17.18 -10.25 -9.94
C VAL A 565 -16.48 -11.41 -9.25
N CYS A 566 -16.77 -12.64 -9.63
CA CYS A 566 -16.10 -13.82 -9.06
C CYS A 566 -14.60 -13.81 -9.37
N GLU A 567 -14.22 -13.53 -10.62
CA GLU A 567 -12.81 -13.46 -11.00
C GLU A 567 -12.08 -12.30 -10.33
N MET A 568 -12.73 -11.15 -10.18
CA MET A 568 -12.21 -10.02 -9.42
C MET A 568 -11.83 -10.42 -7.98
N LEU A 569 -12.71 -11.13 -7.28
CA LEU A 569 -12.44 -11.64 -5.94
C LEU A 569 -11.37 -12.74 -5.94
N SER A 570 -11.36 -13.61 -6.95
CA SER A 570 -10.34 -14.66 -7.11
C SER A 570 -8.94 -14.09 -7.32
N ILE A 571 -8.79 -13.05 -8.13
CA ILE A 571 -7.52 -12.31 -8.30
C ILE A 571 -7.05 -11.75 -6.96
N GLY A 572 -7.95 -11.13 -6.20
CA GLY A 572 -7.64 -10.63 -4.86
C GLY A 572 -7.24 -11.73 -3.89
N GLU A 573 -7.98 -12.84 -3.88
CA GLU A 573 -7.69 -13.98 -3.00
C GLU A 573 -6.35 -14.64 -3.36
N ARG A 574 -6.05 -14.86 -4.66
CA ARG A 574 -4.72 -15.34 -5.11
C ARG A 574 -3.60 -14.45 -4.59
N THR A 575 -3.73 -13.15 -4.80
CA THR A 575 -2.70 -12.17 -4.41
C THR A 575 -2.50 -12.12 -2.89
N PHE A 576 -3.57 -12.23 -2.11
CA PHE A 576 -3.46 -12.26 -0.65
C PHE A 576 -2.83 -13.57 -0.16
N ASN A 577 -3.10 -14.69 -0.85
CA ASN A 577 -2.44 -15.96 -0.55
C ASN A 577 -0.94 -15.95 -0.87
N LEU A 578 -0.46 -15.21 -1.89
CA LEU A 578 0.98 -15.00 -2.11
C LEU A 578 1.66 -14.33 -0.90
N LEU A 579 1.01 -13.32 -0.30
CA LEU A 579 1.52 -12.70 0.93
C LEU A 579 1.55 -13.69 2.12
N LYS A 580 0.51 -14.53 2.26
CA LYS A 580 0.46 -15.51 3.36
C LYS A 580 1.50 -16.61 3.17
N LEU A 581 1.75 -17.06 1.93
CA LEU A 581 2.83 -17.98 1.60
C LEU A 581 4.21 -17.40 1.97
N ALA A 582 4.45 -16.15 1.60
CA ALA A 582 5.68 -15.46 1.95
C ALA A 582 5.88 -15.32 3.47
N ALA A 583 4.81 -15.00 4.21
CA ALA A 583 4.87 -14.92 5.67
C ALA A 583 5.14 -16.29 6.32
N ALA A 584 4.51 -17.35 5.79
CA ALA A 584 4.75 -18.71 6.26
C ALA A 584 6.21 -19.16 6.03
N GLN A 585 6.79 -18.77 4.90
CA GLN A 585 8.22 -19.02 4.62
C GLN A 585 9.15 -18.33 5.63
N GLN A 586 8.70 -17.23 6.25
CA GLN A 586 9.40 -16.53 7.32
C GLN A 586 9.09 -17.09 8.73
N GLY A 587 8.34 -18.18 8.83
CA GLY A 587 7.96 -18.81 10.09
C GLY A 587 6.74 -18.19 10.76
N TYR A 588 6.05 -17.23 10.16
CA TYR A 588 4.79 -16.71 10.70
C TYR A 588 3.67 -17.76 10.62
N THR A 589 3.02 -17.98 11.74
CA THR A 589 1.95 -18.97 11.90
C THR A 589 0.67 -18.32 12.41
N ARG A 590 -0.37 -19.12 12.64
CA ARG A 590 -1.60 -18.72 13.31
C ARG A 590 -1.36 -18.17 14.72
N ASP A 591 -0.31 -18.61 15.41
CA ASP A 591 0.01 -18.20 16.77
C ASP A 591 0.54 -16.77 16.87
N ASP A 592 0.98 -16.19 15.73
CA ASP A 592 1.43 -14.80 15.62
C ASP A 592 0.28 -13.82 15.37
N ASP A 593 -0.93 -14.33 15.14
CA ASP A 593 -2.12 -13.54 14.86
C ASP A 593 -2.75 -13.02 16.16
N LYS A 594 -2.14 -11.96 16.71
CA LYS A 594 -2.49 -11.34 18.00
C LYS A 594 -2.59 -9.82 17.88
N LEU A 595 -3.30 -9.23 18.83
CA LEU A 595 -3.33 -7.79 19.05
C LEU A 595 -2.55 -7.42 20.32
N PRO A 596 -2.04 -6.18 20.46
CA PRO A 596 -1.47 -5.67 21.71
C PRO A 596 -2.47 -5.81 22.87
N GLU A 597 -1.96 -6.20 24.06
CA GLU A 597 -2.78 -6.42 25.27
C GLU A 597 -3.57 -5.17 25.69
N ARG A 598 -3.07 -3.97 25.39
CA ARG A 598 -3.78 -2.71 25.65
C ARG A 598 -5.20 -2.68 25.07
N PHE A 599 -5.50 -3.40 24.00
CA PHE A 599 -6.85 -3.46 23.47
C PHE A 599 -7.84 -4.29 24.29
N GLN A 600 -7.37 -4.99 25.30
CA GLN A 600 -8.20 -5.65 26.33
C GLN A 600 -8.58 -4.67 27.47
N GLU A 601 -7.96 -3.49 27.53
CA GLU A 601 -8.32 -2.42 28.46
C GLU A 601 -9.50 -1.60 27.90
N PRO A 602 -10.52 -1.26 28.72
CA PRO A 602 -11.68 -0.53 28.25
C PRO A 602 -11.35 0.92 27.87
N LEU A 603 -11.92 1.39 26.78
CA LEU A 603 -11.86 2.81 26.45
C LEU A 603 -12.53 3.65 27.56
N PRO A 604 -11.85 4.70 28.10
CA PRO A 604 -12.32 5.38 29.30
C PRO A 604 -13.50 6.32 29.06
N ARG A 605 -13.68 6.85 27.83
CA ARG A 605 -14.69 7.86 27.50
C ARG A 605 -15.10 7.85 26.01
N GLY A 606 -16.05 8.71 25.63
CA GLY A 606 -16.58 8.84 24.28
C GLY A 606 -17.70 7.83 23.98
N MET A 607 -18.14 7.77 22.73
CA MET A 607 -19.21 6.86 22.29
C MET A 607 -18.82 5.38 22.40
N SER A 608 -17.53 5.08 22.31
CA SER A 608 -16.99 3.72 22.48
C SER A 608 -16.53 3.42 23.92
N ARG A 609 -17.00 4.19 24.91
CA ARG A 609 -16.64 3.98 26.32
C ARG A 609 -16.99 2.57 26.78
N GLY A 610 -16.02 1.92 27.43
CA GLY A 610 -16.16 0.56 27.95
C GLY A 610 -15.89 -0.55 26.95
N GLU A 611 -15.73 -0.21 25.66
CA GLU A 611 -15.41 -1.20 24.65
C GLU A 611 -13.98 -1.74 24.80
N VAL A 612 -13.85 -3.06 24.63
CA VAL A 612 -12.59 -3.83 24.64
C VAL A 612 -12.56 -4.80 23.49
N VAL A 613 -11.40 -5.26 23.08
CA VAL A 613 -11.28 -6.47 22.26
C VAL A 613 -11.26 -7.66 23.22
N CYS A 614 -12.35 -8.42 23.24
CA CYS A 614 -12.41 -9.68 23.96
C CYS A 614 -11.54 -10.71 23.25
N GLU A 615 -10.50 -11.19 23.91
CA GLU A 615 -9.50 -12.08 23.31
C GLU A 615 -10.11 -13.40 22.83
N GLU A 616 -11.00 -14.00 23.62
CA GLU A 616 -11.66 -15.26 23.26
C GLU A 616 -12.48 -15.11 21.98
N LEU A 617 -13.28 -14.04 21.86
CA LEU A 617 -14.09 -13.78 20.68
C LEU A 617 -13.23 -13.41 19.46
N LEU A 618 -12.11 -12.72 19.67
CA LEU A 618 -11.14 -12.46 18.62
C LEU A 618 -10.55 -13.76 18.08
N GLN A 619 -10.12 -14.65 18.96
CA GLN A 619 -9.51 -15.92 18.57
C GLN A 619 -10.52 -16.82 17.83
N GLU A 620 -11.78 -16.90 18.29
CA GLU A 620 -12.87 -17.59 17.59
C GLU A 620 -13.10 -17.00 16.18
N ALA A 621 -13.11 -15.68 16.07
CA ALA A 621 -13.28 -15.00 14.80
C ALA A 621 -12.10 -15.23 13.83
N ILE A 622 -10.86 -15.28 14.35
CA ILE A 622 -9.68 -15.60 13.55
C ILE A 622 -9.74 -17.05 13.06
N ASP A 623 -10.15 -18.02 13.90
CA ASP A 623 -10.31 -19.42 13.49
C ASP A 623 -11.36 -19.56 12.38
N ASP A 624 -12.46 -18.82 12.51
CA ASP A 624 -13.50 -18.73 11.47
C ASP A 624 -12.95 -18.13 10.16
N TYR A 625 -12.13 -17.09 10.28
CA TYR A 625 -11.45 -16.47 9.14
C TYR A 625 -10.51 -17.45 8.43
N TYR A 626 -9.70 -18.21 9.17
CA TYR A 626 -8.81 -19.24 8.64
C TYR A 626 -9.60 -20.32 7.90
N ARG A 627 -10.71 -20.79 8.49
CA ARG A 627 -11.62 -21.77 7.86
C ARG A 627 -12.20 -21.22 6.54
N LEU A 628 -12.66 -19.97 6.53
CA LEU A 628 -13.19 -19.30 5.32
C LEU A 628 -12.14 -19.09 4.23
N ARG A 629 -10.87 -18.92 4.62
CA ARG A 629 -9.72 -18.80 3.73
C ARG A 629 -9.23 -20.14 3.19
N GLY A 630 -9.64 -21.27 3.77
CA GLY A 630 -9.04 -22.57 3.48
C GLY A 630 -7.58 -22.65 3.93
N TRP A 631 -7.26 -22.02 5.05
CA TRP A 631 -5.94 -22.01 5.68
C TRP A 631 -5.87 -23.02 6.83
N ASP A 632 -4.72 -23.65 6.98
CA ASP A 632 -4.30 -24.33 8.21
C ASP A 632 -3.46 -23.38 9.09
N ARG A 633 -2.84 -23.90 10.16
CA ARG A 633 -2.01 -23.11 11.07
C ARG A 633 -0.89 -22.34 10.36
N LEU A 634 -0.36 -22.85 9.26
CA LEU A 634 0.76 -22.25 8.53
C LEU A 634 0.30 -21.32 7.40
N GLY A 635 -0.83 -21.59 6.75
CA GLY A 635 -1.31 -20.80 5.64
C GLY A 635 -2.22 -21.57 4.67
N PRO A 636 -2.30 -21.18 3.39
CA PRO A 636 -3.21 -21.82 2.44
C PRO A 636 -2.88 -23.30 2.27
N THR A 637 -3.92 -24.15 2.37
CA THR A 637 -3.79 -25.60 2.14
C THR A 637 -3.56 -25.88 0.65
N ASP A 638 -3.00 -27.07 0.34
CA ASP A 638 -2.81 -27.50 -1.06
C ASP A 638 -4.15 -27.58 -1.82
N GLN A 639 -5.24 -27.94 -1.12
CA GLN A 639 -6.59 -27.87 -1.70
C GLN A 639 -6.96 -26.44 -2.08
N LYS A 640 -6.73 -25.46 -1.20
CA LYS A 640 -7.01 -24.04 -1.47
C LYS A 640 -6.17 -23.51 -2.63
N LEU A 641 -4.90 -23.88 -2.70
CA LEU A 641 -4.02 -23.51 -3.81
C LEU A 641 -4.53 -24.10 -5.14
N SER A 642 -5.01 -25.35 -5.15
CA SER A 642 -5.63 -25.95 -6.32
C SER A 642 -6.93 -25.26 -6.74
N GLU A 643 -7.81 -24.91 -5.78
CA GLU A 643 -9.06 -24.18 -6.04
C GLU A 643 -8.82 -22.82 -6.69
N LEU A 644 -7.68 -22.18 -6.41
CA LEU A 644 -7.31 -20.85 -6.91
C LEU A 644 -6.42 -20.90 -8.16
N ASP A 645 -6.16 -22.09 -8.71
CA ASP A 645 -5.21 -22.28 -9.82
C ASP A 645 -3.80 -21.72 -9.52
N MET A 646 -3.32 -22.04 -8.30
CA MET A 646 -2.00 -21.71 -7.78
C MET A 646 -1.18 -22.99 -7.50
N THR A 647 -1.32 -23.97 -8.39
CA THR A 647 -0.75 -25.32 -8.21
C THR A 647 0.77 -25.35 -8.15
N GLU A 648 1.42 -24.34 -8.70
CA GLU A 648 2.87 -24.12 -8.61
C GLU A 648 3.39 -23.92 -7.19
N PHE A 649 2.51 -23.57 -6.25
CA PHE A 649 2.85 -23.41 -4.82
C PHE A 649 2.46 -24.60 -3.95
N ILE A 650 1.96 -25.71 -4.52
CA ILE A 650 1.69 -26.93 -3.76
C ILE A 650 3.01 -27.48 -3.20
N GLY A 651 3.05 -27.70 -1.89
CA GLY A 651 4.26 -28.12 -1.18
C GLY A 651 5.26 -26.98 -0.90
N PHE A 652 4.93 -25.72 -1.20
CA PHE A 652 5.79 -24.57 -0.91
C PHE A 652 6.02 -24.37 0.61
N ILE A 653 5.01 -24.64 1.42
CA ILE A 653 5.12 -24.63 2.89
C ILE A 653 5.49 -26.04 3.36
N ASP A 654 6.61 -26.18 4.07
CA ASP A 654 6.95 -27.45 4.72
C ASP A 654 6.05 -27.69 5.94
N ARG A 655 5.05 -28.56 5.79
CA ARG A 655 4.10 -28.93 6.85
C ARG A 655 4.59 -30.08 7.73
N LYS A 656 5.80 -30.59 7.48
CA LYS A 656 6.38 -31.69 8.24
C LYS A 656 7.36 -31.22 9.31
N ALA A 657 7.76 -29.95 9.24
CA ALA A 657 8.55 -29.27 10.26
C ALA A 657 7.59 -28.69 11.32
#